data_431fc827c1f215dc41316215d80e9de8
#
_entry.id   431fc827c1f215dc41316215d80e9de8
#
_cell.length_a   1.000
_cell.length_b   1.000
_cell.length_c   1.000
_cell.angle_alpha   90.00
_cell.angle_beta   90.00
_cell.angle_gamma   90.00
#
_symmetry.space_group_name_H-M   'P 1'
#
loop_
_entity.id
_entity.type
_entity.pdbx_description
1 polymer ?
#
loop_
_entity_poly.entity_id
_entity_poly.type
_entity_poly.pdbx_seq_one_letter_code
_entity_poly.pdbx_strand_id
1 'polypeptide(L)'
;MTHVKRDDSYPPSYGKYSRKSSDCRTGRASYRPVGGYLQIRSNFQKAHDQIGRGFFFTLEKFKMNKTTDTPRNKQTETKGKLGDSMLGSEILVKALEKEGVDTIFAYPGGASMELHQALTHSKQIRTILPRHEQGGSFAAEGYARATGKVGVCMATSGPGATNLVTGIADAYMDSIPLVTVTGQVPQAMIGKGGFQETDFYGMTLPVVKHSFLVTDVTEIPTIISQAFKIANSGRPGPVVVDIPKNIQQTRAQAFFPDDVNIEGFDPESKKISDLELNEIIGLIEKSKRPLLYVGGGIISADASDALRKFVDATGIPVTTTIMGLGAFPETHELSLRWLGMHGSAYANWAVSGEFEKDKEGNSVKVTDGSDLLLALGVRFDDRVTGKVEKFCENGTIVHIDIDPSEINKNRKVTLPIISDVKYALERLAEMVSERPLQTKFDSWQNQVRDWKEKAPFGYHVTEEVMKSQHMKDHLSGSENEVILPQMVIDELYKLTEGDAILTTGVGQHQMWSCQYFLSENPRQVLTSAGLGAMGFGYPAALGAKVARPDKQVIDIDGDGSFLMNVQELATAKIEKIAAKAIILNNQHLGMVVQWEDRFYAGNRGHTYLGNPDDMKQIYPDYVEMIKGFGLPVERVMFKRDLKAALQRMLDSDEAYVLDVVVPYTEHVLPFIPAGHTVADMIWKE
;
A
#
# COMPACT_ATOMS: atom_id res chain seq x y z
N MET A 1 47.75 -9.88 -21.54
CA MET A 1 47.81 -8.56 -22.22
C MET A 1 47.03 -8.65 -23.52
N THR A 2 45.77 -8.28 -23.48
CA THR A 2 44.99 -7.94 -24.69
C THR A 2 43.88 -7.01 -24.21
N HIS A 3 44.07 -5.73 -24.48
CA HIS A 3 43.07 -4.69 -24.24
C HIS A 3 41.87 -4.93 -25.14
N VAL A 4 40.69 -5.18 -24.56
CA VAL A 4 39.42 -5.00 -25.24
C VAL A 4 38.95 -3.57 -24.93
N LYS A 5 39.01 -2.70 -25.90
CA LYS A 5 38.35 -1.40 -25.86
C LYS A 5 36.85 -1.64 -25.86
N ARG A 6 36.14 -1.16 -24.83
CA ARG A 6 34.70 -0.99 -24.89
C ARG A 6 34.38 0.18 -25.80
N ASP A 7 33.55 -0.08 -26.80
CA ASP A 7 33.01 0.90 -27.73
C ASP A 7 31.67 1.39 -27.14
N ASP A 8 31.64 2.65 -26.69
CA ASP A 8 30.45 3.30 -26.11
C ASP A 8 29.54 3.85 -27.21
N SER A 9 29.27 3.07 -28.26
CA SER A 9 28.27 3.43 -29.25
C SER A 9 26.97 2.68 -28.99
N TYR A 10 25.92 3.43 -28.74
CA TYR A 10 24.52 2.92 -28.71
C TYR A 10 24.24 2.07 -29.95
N PRO A 11 23.47 0.98 -29.83
CA PRO A 11 23.10 0.20 -30.99
C PRO A 11 22.25 1.03 -31.96
N PRO A 12 22.37 0.79 -33.27
CA PRO A 12 21.80 1.67 -34.30
C PRO A 12 20.29 1.59 -34.36
N SER A 13 19.71 2.76 -34.41
CA SER A 13 18.46 3.20 -35.05
C SER A 13 17.36 2.18 -35.32
N TYR A 14 16.19 2.46 -34.79
CA TYR A 14 14.91 2.02 -35.30
C TYR A 14 14.82 2.13 -36.83
N GLY A 15 14.59 1.02 -37.48
CA GLY A 15 14.46 0.96 -38.95
C GLY A 15 13.30 1.85 -39.41
N LYS A 16 13.61 2.73 -40.34
CA LYS A 16 12.65 3.56 -41.09
C LYS A 16 11.69 2.64 -41.85
N TYR A 17 10.45 2.53 -41.41
CA TYR A 17 9.38 2.00 -42.25
C TYR A 17 9.01 3.03 -43.30
N SER A 18 9.52 2.86 -44.52
CA SER A 18 9.07 3.61 -45.70
C SER A 18 7.66 3.10 -46.07
N ARG A 19 6.67 4.00 -46.05
CA ARG A 19 5.37 3.76 -46.69
C ARG A 19 5.57 3.64 -48.22
N LYS A 20 5.41 2.41 -48.74
CA LYS A 20 5.06 2.21 -50.14
C LYS A 20 3.58 1.92 -50.22
N SER A 21 2.86 2.83 -50.87
CA SER A 21 1.47 2.60 -51.33
C SER A 21 1.47 1.58 -52.48
N SER A 22 0.70 0.55 -52.37
CA SER A 22 0.30 -0.25 -53.54
C SER A 22 -1.06 -0.87 -53.32
N ASP A 23 -1.93 -0.53 -54.20
CA ASP A 23 -3.24 -1.04 -54.63
C ASP A 23 -3.85 -2.27 -53.99
N CYS A 24 -5.12 -2.08 -53.60
CA CYS A 24 -6.13 -3.08 -53.30
C CYS A 24 -6.58 -3.77 -54.61
N ARG A 25 -6.36 -5.09 -54.74
CA ARG A 25 -7.23 -5.95 -55.57
C ARG A 25 -7.46 -7.28 -54.86
N THR A 26 -8.70 -7.50 -54.57
CA THR A 26 -9.49 -8.72 -54.32
C THR A 26 -8.78 -10.08 -54.45
N GLY A 27 -8.70 -10.82 -53.32
CA GLY A 27 -8.46 -12.24 -53.29
C GLY A 27 -9.16 -12.87 -52.10
N ARG A 28 -10.27 -13.61 -52.35
CA ARG A 28 -10.93 -14.44 -51.33
C ARG A 28 -9.99 -15.56 -50.90
N ALA A 29 -9.52 -15.52 -49.65
CA ALA A 29 -8.88 -16.67 -49.02
C ALA A 29 -9.87 -17.32 -48.05
N SER A 30 -10.21 -18.55 -48.32
CA SER A 30 -11.03 -19.43 -47.48
C SER A 30 -10.26 -19.84 -46.22
N TYR A 31 -10.70 -19.37 -45.07
CA TYR A 31 -10.22 -19.83 -43.76
C TYR A 31 -10.86 -21.17 -43.41
N ARG A 32 -10.06 -22.24 -43.28
CA ARG A 32 -10.49 -23.48 -42.60
C ARG A 32 -10.24 -23.28 -41.07
N PRO A 33 -11.21 -23.53 -40.20
CA PRO A 33 -10.99 -23.47 -38.77
C PRO A 33 -10.22 -24.71 -38.29
N VAL A 34 -9.15 -24.45 -37.55
CA VAL A 34 -8.38 -25.48 -36.83
C VAL A 34 -9.19 -25.91 -35.60
N GLY A 35 -9.50 -27.19 -35.51
CA GLY A 35 -10.43 -27.82 -34.57
C GLY A 35 -9.94 -27.94 -33.12
N GLY A 36 -9.36 -26.88 -32.55
CA GLY A 36 -8.93 -26.87 -31.13
C GLY A 36 -9.85 -26.12 -30.16
N TYR A 37 -10.67 -25.21 -30.68
CA TYR A 37 -11.48 -24.32 -29.81
C TYR A 37 -12.79 -24.92 -29.29
N LEU A 38 -13.29 -25.98 -29.95
CA LEU A 38 -14.54 -26.65 -29.58
C LEU A 38 -14.39 -27.64 -28.40
N GLN A 39 -13.19 -28.13 -28.14
CA GLN A 39 -12.94 -29.07 -27.04
C GLN A 39 -12.79 -28.39 -25.68
N ILE A 40 -12.29 -27.13 -25.66
CA ILE A 40 -12.17 -26.36 -24.44
C ILE A 40 -13.53 -25.86 -23.96
N ARG A 41 -14.43 -25.44 -24.86
CA ARG A 41 -15.80 -25.04 -24.50
C ARG A 41 -16.64 -26.20 -23.94
N SER A 42 -16.48 -27.42 -24.45
CA SER A 42 -17.24 -28.57 -23.96
C SER A 42 -16.78 -29.02 -22.56
N ASN A 43 -15.52 -28.82 -22.21
CA ASN A 43 -15.00 -29.17 -20.91
C ASN A 43 -15.36 -28.13 -19.85
N PHE A 44 -15.42 -26.83 -20.22
CA PHE A 44 -15.92 -25.77 -19.33
C PHE A 44 -17.43 -25.91 -19.06
N GLN A 45 -18.23 -26.24 -20.10
CA GLN A 45 -19.67 -26.45 -19.93
C GLN A 45 -19.97 -27.66 -19.03
N LYS A 46 -19.19 -28.76 -19.17
CA LYS A 46 -19.33 -29.94 -18.31
C LYS A 46 -18.91 -29.68 -16.86
N ALA A 47 -17.88 -28.87 -16.63
CA ALA A 47 -17.47 -28.46 -15.29
C ALA A 47 -18.51 -27.52 -14.63
N HIS A 48 -19.10 -26.62 -15.40
CA HIS A 48 -20.17 -25.72 -14.93
C HIS A 48 -21.46 -26.50 -14.60
N ASP A 49 -21.82 -27.50 -15.38
CA ASP A 49 -22.99 -28.34 -15.13
C ASP A 49 -22.79 -29.30 -13.95
N GLN A 50 -21.55 -29.71 -13.67
CA GLN A 50 -21.25 -30.53 -12.49
C GLN A 50 -21.25 -29.71 -11.18
N ILE A 51 -20.77 -28.45 -11.20
CA ILE A 51 -20.80 -27.55 -10.05
C ILE A 51 -22.23 -27.08 -9.75
N GLY A 52 -23.04 -26.78 -10.80
CA GLY A 52 -24.44 -26.39 -10.65
C GLY A 52 -25.35 -27.48 -10.10
N ARG A 53 -25.06 -28.77 -10.39
CA ARG A 53 -25.86 -29.88 -9.86
C ARG A 53 -25.55 -30.26 -8.41
N GLY A 54 -24.38 -29.90 -7.88
CA GLY A 54 -24.01 -30.11 -6.48
C GLY A 54 -24.73 -29.16 -5.52
N PHE A 55 -25.10 -27.97 -5.97
CA PHE A 55 -25.72 -26.93 -5.13
C PHE A 55 -27.25 -26.98 -5.06
N PHE A 56 -27.91 -27.62 -6.04
CA PHE A 56 -29.38 -27.69 -6.10
C PHE A 56 -29.99 -28.92 -5.38
N PHE A 57 -29.19 -29.88 -4.93
CA PHE A 57 -29.73 -31.11 -4.31
C PHE A 57 -29.91 -31.05 -2.77
N THR A 58 -29.60 -29.90 -2.13
CA THR A 58 -29.69 -29.78 -0.67
C THR A 58 -30.91 -28.99 -0.19
N LEU A 59 -31.70 -28.41 -1.08
CA LEU A 59 -32.85 -27.57 -0.70
C LEU A 59 -34.24 -28.25 -0.72
N GLU A 60 -34.36 -29.50 -1.16
CA GLU A 60 -35.67 -30.17 -1.26
C GLU A 60 -35.98 -31.24 -0.21
N LYS A 61 -35.20 -31.41 0.84
CA LYS A 61 -35.47 -32.42 1.88
C LYS A 61 -35.46 -31.88 3.33
N PHE A 62 -35.97 -30.68 3.58
CA PHE A 62 -36.39 -30.30 4.92
C PHE A 62 -37.92 -30.12 4.96
N LYS A 63 -38.65 -31.22 4.97
CA LYS A 63 -40.05 -31.25 5.46
C LYS A 63 -40.02 -31.13 6.99
N MET A 64 -40.67 -30.08 7.47
CA MET A 64 -40.90 -29.80 8.87
C MET A 64 -41.47 -31.00 9.61
N ASN A 65 -40.76 -31.51 10.62
CA ASN A 65 -41.38 -32.16 11.76
C ASN A 65 -41.61 -31.11 12.86
N LYS A 66 -42.88 -30.88 13.15
CA LYS A 66 -43.31 -30.12 14.30
C LYS A 66 -43.06 -30.98 15.58
N THR A 67 -42.63 -30.25 16.60
CA THR A 67 -42.62 -30.57 18.04
C THR A 67 -41.26 -30.83 18.64
N THR A 68 -40.71 -29.83 19.29
CA THR A 68 -40.44 -29.79 20.73
C THR A 68 -39.93 -28.38 21.09
N ASP A 69 -40.50 -27.80 22.11
CA ASP A 69 -40.13 -26.52 22.71
C ASP A 69 -38.66 -26.54 23.13
N THR A 70 -37.80 -25.85 22.34
CA THR A 70 -36.51 -25.38 22.79
C THR A 70 -36.68 -23.93 23.24
N PRO A 71 -36.10 -23.47 24.33
CA PRO A 71 -36.30 -22.11 24.80
C PRO A 71 -35.85 -21.13 23.72
N ARG A 72 -36.75 -20.25 23.28
CA ARG A 72 -36.43 -19.11 22.42
C ARG A 72 -35.24 -18.37 23.05
N ASN A 73 -34.10 -18.43 22.42
CA ASN A 73 -33.03 -17.50 22.67
C ASN A 73 -33.65 -16.09 22.70
N LYS A 74 -33.36 -15.33 23.74
CA LYS A 74 -33.75 -13.94 23.85
C LYS A 74 -33.19 -13.25 22.62
N GLN A 75 -34.05 -12.92 21.65
CA GLN A 75 -33.73 -11.92 20.64
C GLN A 75 -33.38 -10.67 21.44
N THR A 76 -32.13 -10.29 21.47
CA THR A 76 -31.70 -8.98 21.92
C THR A 76 -32.38 -7.99 20.97
N GLU A 77 -33.36 -7.23 21.49
CA GLU A 77 -33.99 -6.16 20.71
C GLU A 77 -32.90 -5.24 20.21
N THR A 78 -32.75 -5.16 18.89
CA THR A 78 -31.78 -4.26 18.26
C THR A 78 -32.19 -2.83 18.61
N LYS A 79 -31.39 -2.15 19.42
CA LYS A 79 -31.59 -0.74 19.76
C LYS A 79 -31.34 0.10 18.51
N GLY A 80 -32.15 1.14 18.34
CA GLY A 80 -32.04 2.03 17.19
C GLY A 80 -33.26 2.94 17.06
N LYS A 81 -33.32 3.71 15.99
CA LYS A 81 -34.38 4.67 15.76
C LYS A 81 -34.99 4.50 14.36
N LEU A 82 -36.32 4.48 14.28
CA LEU A 82 -37.00 4.57 13.01
C LEU A 82 -36.87 6.01 12.46
N GLY A 83 -36.39 6.14 11.22
CA GLY A 83 -36.24 7.41 10.53
C GLY A 83 -37.56 7.92 9.93
N ASP A 84 -37.53 9.15 9.45
CA ASP A 84 -38.62 9.72 8.66
C ASP A 84 -38.69 9.05 7.27
N SER A 85 -39.79 9.29 6.52
CA SER A 85 -39.91 8.82 5.14
C SER A 85 -38.98 9.62 4.22
N MET A 86 -37.96 8.99 3.71
CA MET A 86 -36.90 9.59 2.88
C MET A 86 -36.62 8.75 1.62
N LEU A 87 -35.99 9.34 0.61
CA LEU A 87 -35.45 8.59 -0.54
C LEU A 87 -34.31 7.67 -0.08
N GLY A 88 -34.08 6.55 -0.76
CA GLY A 88 -32.96 5.65 -0.47
C GLY A 88 -31.62 6.35 -0.50
N SER A 89 -31.42 7.33 -1.39
CA SER A 89 -30.22 8.17 -1.43
C SER A 89 -30.06 9.03 -0.16
N GLU A 90 -31.15 9.59 0.37
CA GLU A 90 -31.16 10.37 1.62
C GLU A 90 -30.90 9.46 2.83
N ILE A 91 -31.46 8.24 2.81
CA ILE A 91 -31.22 7.22 3.84
C ILE A 91 -29.74 6.83 3.88
N LEU A 92 -29.11 6.66 2.71
CA LEU A 92 -27.68 6.36 2.63
C LEU A 92 -26.83 7.46 3.28
N VAL A 93 -27.05 8.72 2.88
CA VAL A 93 -26.29 9.86 3.44
C VAL A 93 -26.47 9.93 4.96
N LYS A 94 -27.70 9.73 5.43
CA LYS A 94 -27.99 9.70 6.87
C LYS A 94 -27.28 8.55 7.60
N ALA A 95 -27.16 7.38 6.95
CA ALA A 95 -26.44 6.24 7.50
C ALA A 95 -24.92 6.52 7.57
N LEU A 96 -24.34 7.14 6.52
CA LEU A 96 -22.93 7.55 6.52
C LEU A 96 -22.65 8.61 7.60
N GLU A 97 -23.52 9.61 7.76
CA GLU A 97 -23.44 10.60 8.84
C GLU A 97 -23.44 9.93 10.24
N LYS A 98 -24.26 8.90 10.43
CA LYS A 98 -24.34 8.14 11.67
C LYS A 98 -23.06 7.35 11.97
N GLU A 99 -22.39 6.82 10.94
CA GLU A 99 -21.07 6.16 11.09
C GLU A 99 -19.93 7.17 11.27
N GLY A 100 -20.22 8.47 11.34
CA GLY A 100 -19.24 9.53 11.60
C GLY A 100 -18.42 9.93 10.39
N VAL A 101 -18.92 9.69 9.18
CA VAL A 101 -18.26 10.14 7.95
C VAL A 101 -18.31 11.67 7.88
N ASP A 102 -17.15 12.28 7.72
CA ASP A 102 -16.99 13.73 7.53
C ASP A 102 -16.49 14.10 6.13
N THR A 103 -15.94 13.13 5.40
CA THR A 103 -15.36 13.32 4.07
C THR A 103 -15.65 12.12 3.16
N ILE A 104 -16.00 12.39 1.91
CA ILE A 104 -16.17 11.38 0.86
C ILE A 104 -15.51 11.85 -0.44
N PHE A 105 -14.77 10.96 -1.11
CA PHE A 105 -14.17 11.20 -2.41
C PHE A 105 -15.09 10.58 -3.47
N ALA A 106 -15.81 11.42 -4.24
CA ALA A 106 -16.94 10.95 -5.01
C ALA A 106 -16.96 11.52 -6.43
N TYR A 107 -17.06 10.64 -7.44
CA TYR A 107 -17.18 11.03 -8.84
C TYR A 107 -18.60 10.71 -9.36
N PRO A 108 -19.36 11.73 -9.86
CA PRO A 108 -20.76 11.55 -10.26
C PRO A 108 -20.90 10.84 -11.61
N GLY A 109 -22.03 10.15 -11.76
CA GLY A 109 -22.45 9.57 -13.03
C GLY A 109 -23.93 9.14 -13.00
N GLY A 110 -24.42 8.60 -14.10
CA GLY A 110 -25.84 8.31 -14.30
C GLY A 110 -26.51 7.47 -13.22
N ALA A 111 -25.82 6.44 -12.71
CA ALA A 111 -26.37 5.55 -11.70
C ALA A 111 -26.12 6.00 -10.26
N SER A 112 -25.36 7.08 -10.02
CA SER A 112 -25.12 7.66 -8.69
C SER A 112 -25.64 9.09 -8.53
N MET A 113 -26.42 9.59 -9.50
CA MET A 113 -26.94 10.97 -9.46
C MET A 113 -27.73 11.28 -8.19
N GLU A 114 -28.64 10.39 -7.81
CA GLU A 114 -29.48 10.57 -6.63
C GLU A 114 -28.64 10.63 -5.34
N LEU A 115 -27.57 9.84 -5.27
CA LEU A 115 -26.63 9.85 -4.14
C LEU A 115 -25.91 11.20 -4.05
N HIS A 116 -25.41 11.71 -5.18
CA HIS A 116 -24.77 13.02 -5.25
C HIS A 116 -25.73 14.16 -4.90
N GLN A 117 -26.99 14.11 -5.38
CA GLN A 117 -28.01 15.11 -5.00
C GLN A 117 -28.24 15.08 -3.48
N ALA A 118 -28.36 13.90 -2.87
CA ALA A 118 -28.53 13.78 -1.43
C ALA A 118 -27.32 14.32 -0.64
N LEU A 119 -26.09 14.06 -1.10
CA LEU A 119 -24.87 14.60 -0.49
C LEU A 119 -24.83 16.13 -0.44
N THR A 120 -25.41 16.82 -1.43
CA THR A 120 -25.47 18.31 -1.43
C THR A 120 -26.27 18.88 -0.26
N HIS A 121 -27.13 18.09 0.36
CA HIS A 121 -27.96 18.49 1.51
C HIS A 121 -27.25 18.16 2.86
N SER A 122 -26.20 17.35 2.88
CA SER A 122 -25.44 17.08 4.09
C SER A 122 -24.65 18.32 4.53
N LYS A 123 -24.69 18.61 5.81
CA LYS A 123 -23.87 19.65 6.45
C LYS A 123 -22.65 19.07 7.17
N GLN A 124 -22.60 17.75 7.27
CA GLN A 124 -21.54 17.03 7.97
C GLN A 124 -20.49 16.49 7.00
N ILE A 125 -20.93 15.99 5.84
CA ILE A 125 -20.05 15.32 4.88
C ILE A 125 -19.52 16.31 3.85
N ARG A 126 -18.21 16.53 3.83
CA ARG A 126 -17.53 17.22 2.73
C ARG A 126 -17.37 16.26 1.57
N THR A 127 -17.91 16.59 0.42
CA THR A 127 -17.70 15.84 -0.82
C THR A 127 -16.56 16.47 -1.61
N ILE A 128 -15.51 15.68 -1.88
CA ILE A 128 -14.37 16.05 -2.72
C ILE A 128 -14.53 15.38 -4.07
N LEU A 129 -14.44 16.16 -5.15
CA LEU A 129 -14.55 15.67 -6.51
C LEU A 129 -13.15 15.37 -7.09
N PRO A 130 -12.69 14.10 -7.12
CA PRO A 130 -11.47 13.72 -7.83
C PRO A 130 -11.65 13.91 -9.34
N ARG A 131 -10.59 13.76 -10.12
CA ARG A 131 -10.67 13.82 -11.58
C ARG A 131 -10.66 12.46 -12.24
N HIS A 132 -10.44 11.42 -11.43
CA HIS A 132 -10.57 10.02 -11.80
C HIS A 132 -10.97 9.20 -10.59
N GLU A 133 -11.79 8.17 -10.76
CA GLU A 133 -12.28 7.34 -9.65
C GLU A 133 -11.14 6.61 -8.93
N GLN A 134 -10.11 6.16 -9.66
CA GLN A 134 -8.91 5.57 -9.07
C GLN A 134 -8.21 6.58 -8.13
N GLY A 135 -8.03 7.83 -8.57
CA GLY A 135 -7.52 8.90 -7.71
C GLY A 135 -8.39 9.12 -6.48
N GLY A 136 -9.71 9.03 -6.62
CA GLY A 136 -10.67 9.10 -5.51
C GLY A 136 -10.51 7.98 -4.50
N SER A 137 -10.28 6.73 -4.95
CA SER A 137 -10.04 5.59 -4.05
C SER A 137 -8.70 5.72 -3.31
N PHE A 138 -7.63 6.12 -4.00
CA PHE A 138 -6.34 6.38 -3.35
C PHE A 138 -6.38 7.55 -2.36
N ALA A 139 -7.17 8.60 -2.65
CA ALA A 139 -7.37 9.68 -1.70
C ALA A 139 -8.14 9.21 -0.45
N ALA A 140 -9.15 8.35 -0.61
CA ALA A 140 -9.85 7.74 0.53
C ALA A 140 -8.92 6.85 1.36
N GLU A 141 -7.98 6.13 0.72
CA GLU A 141 -6.94 5.38 1.41
C GLU A 141 -5.97 6.30 2.16
N GLY A 142 -5.50 7.37 1.52
CA GLY A 142 -4.64 8.37 2.15
C GLY A 142 -5.28 8.96 3.41
N TYR A 143 -6.60 9.26 3.33
CA TYR A 143 -7.39 9.68 4.48
C TYR A 143 -7.42 8.62 5.59
N ALA A 144 -7.71 7.37 5.23
CA ALA A 144 -7.78 6.26 6.18
C ALA A 144 -6.43 5.98 6.85
N ARG A 145 -5.35 5.94 6.07
CA ARG A 145 -3.98 5.72 6.56
C ARG A 145 -3.54 6.83 7.52
N ALA A 146 -3.86 8.08 7.22
CA ALA A 146 -3.49 9.24 8.06
C ALA A 146 -4.29 9.35 9.36
N THR A 147 -5.54 8.87 9.38
CA THR A 147 -6.45 9.00 10.54
C THR A 147 -6.65 7.71 11.33
N GLY A 148 -6.52 6.55 10.70
CA GLY A 148 -6.98 5.27 11.24
C GLY A 148 -8.50 5.05 11.16
N LYS A 149 -9.25 6.01 10.61
CA LYS A 149 -10.69 5.87 10.35
C LYS A 149 -10.94 5.14 9.03
N VAL A 150 -12.19 4.70 8.82
CA VAL A 150 -12.62 4.13 7.54
C VAL A 150 -12.66 5.23 6.47
N GLY A 151 -11.92 5.04 5.38
CA GLY A 151 -12.01 5.91 4.20
C GLY A 151 -13.27 5.62 3.39
N VAL A 152 -13.84 6.63 2.72
CA VAL A 152 -15.04 6.46 1.92
C VAL A 152 -14.85 7.04 0.53
N CYS A 153 -15.09 6.22 -0.51
CA CYS A 153 -15.14 6.68 -1.89
C CYS A 153 -16.44 6.25 -2.57
N MET A 154 -16.85 6.98 -3.61
CA MET A 154 -18.07 6.68 -4.33
C MET A 154 -17.91 6.93 -5.84
N ALA A 155 -18.52 6.03 -6.64
CA ALA A 155 -18.58 6.18 -8.09
C ALA A 155 -19.91 5.69 -8.66
N THR A 156 -20.09 5.94 -9.96
CA THR A 156 -21.22 5.39 -10.71
C THR A 156 -20.95 3.94 -11.14
N SER A 157 -21.96 3.32 -11.76
CA SER A 157 -21.87 1.96 -12.35
C SER A 157 -20.89 1.89 -13.54
N GLY A 158 -20.63 0.69 -14.03
CA GLY A 158 -19.83 0.44 -15.23
C GLY A 158 -18.41 0.95 -15.09
N PRO A 159 -17.93 1.84 -15.97
CA PRO A 159 -16.55 2.32 -15.95
C PRO A 159 -16.18 3.04 -14.66
N GLY A 160 -17.11 3.74 -14.00
CA GLY A 160 -16.86 4.39 -12.72
C GLY A 160 -16.52 3.36 -11.63
N ALA A 161 -17.31 2.31 -11.51
CA ALA A 161 -17.07 1.23 -10.57
C ALA A 161 -15.75 0.47 -10.92
N THR A 162 -15.53 0.12 -12.18
CA THR A 162 -14.32 -0.63 -12.58
C THR A 162 -13.02 0.16 -12.34
N ASN A 163 -13.06 1.48 -12.44
CA ASN A 163 -11.90 2.34 -12.15
C ASN A 163 -11.51 2.35 -10.66
N LEU A 164 -12.39 1.94 -9.75
CA LEU A 164 -12.09 1.83 -8.31
C LEU A 164 -11.31 0.56 -7.95
N VAL A 165 -11.31 -0.47 -8.82
CA VAL A 165 -10.80 -1.82 -8.48
C VAL A 165 -9.35 -1.80 -8.03
N THR A 166 -8.49 -1.00 -8.68
CA THR A 166 -7.08 -0.90 -8.29
C THR A 166 -6.92 -0.39 -6.86
N GLY A 167 -7.61 0.69 -6.47
CA GLY A 167 -7.54 1.19 -5.10
C GLY A 167 -8.17 0.21 -4.09
N ILE A 168 -9.29 -0.43 -4.43
CA ILE A 168 -9.87 -1.47 -3.58
C ILE A 168 -8.87 -2.61 -3.34
N ALA A 169 -8.17 -3.06 -4.40
CA ALA A 169 -7.16 -4.11 -4.30
C ALA A 169 -5.94 -3.66 -3.48
N ASP A 170 -5.53 -2.39 -3.59
CA ASP A 170 -4.46 -1.81 -2.78
C ASP A 170 -4.83 -1.80 -1.30
N ALA A 171 -6.01 -1.27 -0.97
CA ALA A 171 -6.55 -1.28 0.38
C ALA A 171 -6.62 -2.70 0.98
N TYR A 172 -7.00 -3.70 0.17
CA TYR A 172 -7.05 -5.11 0.58
C TYR A 172 -5.66 -5.65 0.91
N MET A 173 -4.69 -5.42 0.03
CA MET A 173 -3.32 -5.90 0.21
C MET A 173 -2.63 -5.28 1.42
N ASP A 174 -2.88 -4.00 1.68
CA ASP A 174 -2.27 -3.25 2.78
C ASP A 174 -3.11 -3.20 4.05
N SER A 175 -4.27 -3.88 4.06
CA SER A 175 -5.16 -3.95 5.24
C SER A 175 -5.70 -2.58 5.67
N ILE A 176 -6.15 -1.77 4.71
CA ILE A 176 -6.68 -0.43 4.94
C ILE A 176 -8.21 -0.47 4.98
N PRO A 177 -8.85 0.05 6.03
CA PRO A 177 -10.31 0.07 6.11
C PRO A 177 -10.88 1.08 5.11
N LEU A 178 -11.65 0.58 4.15
CA LEU A 178 -12.26 1.36 3.08
C LEU A 178 -13.70 0.93 2.85
N VAL A 179 -14.64 1.85 2.76
CA VAL A 179 -16.00 1.60 2.29
C VAL A 179 -16.19 2.26 0.94
N THR A 180 -16.44 1.45 -0.07
CA THR A 180 -16.66 1.89 -1.44
C THR A 180 -18.14 1.78 -1.78
N VAL A 181 -18.78 2.91 -2.09
CA VAL A 181 -20.19 2.96 -2.49
C VAL A 181 -20.27 3.10 -4.00
N THR A 182 -21.02 2.22 -4.68
CA THR A 182 -21.25 2.34 -6.12
C THR A 182 -22.73 2.42 -6.44
N GLY A 183 -23.04 3.22 -7.45
CA GLY A 183 -24.35 3.15 -8.08
C GLY A 183 -24.39 1.95 -9.03
N GLN A 184 -25.58 1.32 -9.16
CA GLN A 184 -25.80 0.21 -10.08
C GLN A 184 -26.99 0.52 -10.99
N VAL A 185 -27.07 -0.14 -12.14
CA VAL A 185 -28.28 -0.10 -12.99
C VAL A 185 -29.52 -0.54 -12.20
N PRO A 186 -30.74 -0.13 -12.58
CA PRO A 186 -31.95 -0.59 -11.90
C PRO A 186 -31.99 -2.12 -11.78
N GLN A 187 -32.47 -2.65 -10.66
CA GLN A 187 -32.55 -4.10 -10.39
C GLN A 187 -33.13 -4.92 -11.55
N ALA A 188 -34.17 -4.38 -12.22
CA ALA A 188 -34.78 -5.04 -13.36
C ALA A 188 -33.84 -5.18 -14.60
N MET A 189 -32.71 -4.45 -14.62
CA MET A 189 -31.72 -4.48 -15.71
C MET A 189 -30.50 -5.34 -15.39
N ILE A 190 -30.28 -5.70 -14.12
CA ILE A 190 -29.13 -6.52 -13.71
C ILE A 190 -29.16 -7.88 -14.42
N GLY A 191 -28.03 -8.26 -15.02
CA GLY A 191 -27.86 -9.49 -15.80
C GLY A 191 -28.36 -9.41 -17.25
N LYS A 192 -28.76 -8.21 -17.72
CA LYS A 192 -29.28 -8.01 -19.09
C LYS A 192 -28.31 -7.31 -20.05
N GLY A 193 -27.11 -6.98 -19.61
CA GLY A 193 -26.14 -6.23 -20.42
C GLY A 193 -26.58 -4.80 -20.72
N GLY A 194 -27.22 -4.15 -19.74
CA GLY A 194 -27.65 -2.76 -19.87
C GLY A 194 -26.47 -1.79 -20.02
N PHE A 195 -26.77 -0.57 -20.50
CA PHE A 195 -25.73 0.48 -20.60
C PHE A 195 -25.09 0.77 -19.25
N GLN A 196 -23.75 0.67 -19.20
CA GLN A 196 -22.95 0.82 -17.98
C GLN A 196 -23.28 -0.20 -16.87
N GLU A 197 -23.84 -1.35 -17.23
CA GLU A 197 -23.95 -2.45 -16.29
C GLU A 197 -22.58 -3.13 -16.12
N THR A 198 -22.22 -3.46 -14.90
CA THR A 198 -21.05 -4.30 -14.56
C THR A 198 -21.41 -5.11 -13.33
N ASP A 199 -21.07 -6.40 -13.32
CA ASP A 199 -21.13 -7.24 -12.13
C ASP A 199 -20.01 -6.84 -11.16
N PHE A 200 -20.18 -5.68 -10.54
CA PHE A 200 -19.17 -5.14 -9.63
C PHE A 200 -19.06 -5.96 -8.34
N TYR A 201 -20.19 -6.52 -7.89
CA TYR A 201 -20.22 -7.47 -6.80
C TYR A 201 -19.27 -8.65 -7.06
N GLY A 202 -19.43 -9.33 -8.19
CA GLY A 202 -18.59 -10.47 -8.56
C GLY A 202 -17.13 -10.09 -8.83
N MET A 203 -16.88 -8.93 -9.46
CA MET A 203 -15.52 -8.46 -9.76
C MET A 203 -14.69 -8.17 -8.51
N THR A 204 -15.31 -7.72 -7.43
CA THR A 204 -14.61 -7.30 -6.23
C THR A 204 -14.42 -8.39 -5.19
N LEU A 205 -15.16 -9.51 -5.27
CA LEU A 205 -15.08 -10.61 -4.29
C LEU A 205 -13.64 -11.05 -3.92
N PRO A 206 -12.69 -11.19 -4.84
CA PRO A 206 -11.33 -11.63 -4.49
C PRO A 206 -10.47 -10.56 -3.82
N VAL A 207 -10.89 -9.30 -3.80
CA VAL A 207 -10.12 -8.15 -3.32
C VAL A 207 -10.86 -7.30 -2.27
N VAL A 208 -11.88 -7.87 -1.62
CA VAL A 208 -12.62 -7.21 -0.54
C VAL A 208 -12.82 -8.16 0.63
N LYS A 209 -13.11 -7.61 1.80
CA LYS A 209 -13.60 -8.41 2.94
C LYS A 209 -15.04 -8.84 2.72
N HIS A 210 -15.85 -7.97 2.14
CA HIS A 210 -17.24 -8.25 1.79
C HIS A 210 -17.73 -7.32 0.68
N SER A 211 -18.71 -7.79 -0.09
CA SER A 211 -19.41 -6.99 -1.10
C SER A 211 -20.92 -7.14 -0.90
N PHE A 212 -21.63 -6.02 -0.81
CA PHE A 212 -23.08 -5.98 -0.69
C PHE A 212 -23.72 -5.49 -2.00
N LEU A 213 -24.77 -6.18 -2.45
CA LEU A 213 -25.71 -5.64 -3.42
C LEU A 213 -27.01 -5.33 -2.69
N VAL A 214 -27.38 -4.05 -2.58
CA VAL A 214 -28.58 -3.62 -1.86
C VAL A 214 -29.83 -3.97 -2.64
N THR A 215 -30.71 -4.77 -2.05
CA THR A 215 -31.96 -5.22 -2.72
C THR A 215 -33.22 -4.59 -2.16
N ASP A 216 -33.19 -4.08 -0.95
CA ASP A 216 -34.29 -3.38 -0.29
C ASP A 216 -33.82 -2.04 0.30
N VAL A 217 -34.58 -0.99 0.07
CA VAL A 217 -34.28 0.37 0.54
C VAL A 217 -34.22 0.47 2.07
N THR A 218 -34.99 -0.35 2.78
CA THR A 218 -35.06 -0.34 4.25
C THR A 218 -33.82 -0.96 4.90
N GLU A 219 -33.04 -1.75 4.16
CA GLU A 219 -31.82 -2.39 4.63
C GLU A 219 -30.59 -1.47 4.57
N ILE A 220 -30.66 -0.34 3.86
CA ILE A 220 -29.49 0.55 3.67
C ILE A 220 -28.80 0.89 4.99
N PRO A 221 -29.46 1.34 6.08
CA PRO A 221 -28.75 1.71 7.30
C PRO A 221 -28.04 0.53 7.96
N THR A 222 -28.66 -0.64 7.94
CA THR A 222 -28.08 -1.87 8.47
C THR A 222 -26.86 -2.30 7.66
N ILE A 223 -26.97 -2.29 6.34
CA ILE A 223 -25.84 -2.65 5.43
C ILE A 223 -24.68 -1.69 5.60
N ILE A 224 -24.90 -0.38 5.70
CA ILE A 224 -23.84 0.60 5.93
C ILE A 224 -23.17 0.35 7.27
N SER A 225 -23.92 0.17 8.35
CA SER A 225 -23.33 -0.14 9.66
C SER A 225 -22.52 -1.45 9.64
N GLN A 226 -23.02 -2.49 8.97
CA GLN A 226 -22.28 -3.73 8.74
C GLN A 226 -21.01 -3.51 7.93
N ALA A 227 -21.05 -2.72 6.87
CA ALA A 227 -19.91 -2.41 6.02
C ALA A 227 -18.78 -1.74 6.82
N PHE A 228 -19.10 -0.73 7.65
CA PHE A 228 -18.10 -0.07 8.51
C PHE A 228 -17.54 -1.02 9.57
N LYS A 229 -18.40 -1.81 10.21
CA LYS A 229 -17.99 -2.81 11.20
C LYS A 229 -17.05 -3.86 10.59
N ILE A 230 -17.38 -4.40 9.42
CA ILE A 230 -16.54 -5.37 8.70
C ILE A 230 -15.22 -4.74 8.28
N ALA A 231 -15.26 -3.53 7.69
CA ALA A 231 -14.06 -2.85 7.21
C ALA A 231 -13.03 -2.66 8.31
N ASN A 232 -13.46 -2.33 9.53
CA ASN A 232 -12.58 -1.96 10.64
C ASN A 232 -12.31 -3.09 11.66
N SER A 233 -12.96 -4.25 11.56
CA SER A 233 -12.81 -5.34 12.53
C SER A 233 -11.79 -6.38 12.11
N GLY A 234 -11.13 -7.02 13.07
CA GLY A 234 -10.09 -8.00 12.83
C GLY A 234 -8.95 -7.38 11.99
N ARG A 235 -8.48 -8.07 10.94
CA ARG A 235 -7.62 -7.45 9.95
C ARG A 235 -8.46 -6.45 9.14
N PRO A 236 -8.16 -5.13 9.16
CA PRO A 236 -8.91 -4.14 8.38
C PRO A 236 -8.86 -4.41 6.88
N GLY A 237 -9.81 -3.84 6.14
CA GLY A 237 -9.81 -3.98 4.67
C GLY A 237 -11.07 -3.41 4.02
N PRO A 238 -11.13 -3.40 2.68
CA PRO A 238 -12.20 -2.78 1.93
C PRO A 238 -13.50 -3.59 1.96
N VAL A 239 -14.62 -2.84 1.91
CA VAL A 239 -15.97 -3.38 1.74
C VAL A 239 -16.67 -2.56 0.64
N VAL A 240 -17.41 -3.25 -0.22
CA VAL A 240 -18.18 -2.63 -1.31
C VAL A 240 -19.68 -2.66 -0.98
N VAL A 241 -20.35 -1.56 -1.28
CA VAL A 241 -21.81 -1.43 -1.21
C VAL A 241 -22.34 -0.93 -2.54
N ASP A 242 -22.93 -1.83 -3.32
CA ASP A 242 -23.45 -1.55 -4.67
C ASP A 242 -24.97 -1.31 -4.60
N ILE A 243 -25.44 -0.13 -5.03
CA ILE A 243 -26.82 0.34 -4.79
C ILE A 243 -27.53 0.59 -6.11
N PRO A 244 -28.51 -0.26 -6.50
CA PRO A 244 -29.29 -0.06 -7.72
C PRO A 244 -30.06 1.27 -7.74
N LYS A 245 -30.13 1.89 -8.91
CA LYS A 245 -30.75 3.22 -9.09
C LYS A 245 -32.19 3.31 -8.60
N ASN A 246 -33.00 2.27 -8.83
CA ASN A 246 -34.40 2.27 -8.32
C ASN A 246 -34.44 2.22 -6.78
N ILE A 247 -33.49 1.59 -6.11
CA ILE A 247 -33.40 1.59 -4.64
C ILE A 247 -33.09 3.02 -4.15
N GLN A 248 -32.17 3.73 -4.80
CA GLN A 248 -31.83 5.12 -4.46
C GLN A 248 -33.03 6.04 -4.58
N GLN A 249 -33.94 5.78 -5.54
CA GLN A 249 -35.15 6.57 -5.86
C GLN A 249 -36.39 6.17 -5.04
N THR A 250 -36.36 5.00 -4.41
CA THR A 250 -37.52 4.52 -3.62
C THR A 250 -37.58 5.26 -2.29
N ARG A 251 -38.80 5.67 -1.92
CA ARG A 251 -39.05 6.32 -0.64
C ARG A 251 -39.51 5.31 0.41
N ALA A 252 -38.89 5.33 1.56
CA ALA A 252 -39.21 4.43 2.67
C ALA A 252 -38.93 5.05 4.05
N GLN A 253 -39.47 4.44 5.08
CA GLN A 253 -39.00 4.62 6.47
C GLN A 253 -38.04 3.50 6.79
N ALA A 254 -36.78 3.84 7.08
CA ALA A 254 -35.76 2.86 7.43
C ALA A 254 -35.43 2.91 8.93
N PHE A 255 -35.05 1.78 9.47
CA PHE A 255 -34.60 1.67 10.86
C PHE A 255 -33.08 1.85 10.91
N PHE A 256 -32.60 2.78 11.74
CA PHE A 256 -31.19 3.06 11.94
C PHE A 256 -30.71 2.37 13.22
N PRO A 257 -30.04 1.21 13.15
CA PRO A 257 -29.57 0.47 14.30
C PRO A 257 -28.46 1.22 15.04
N ASP A 258 -28.42 1.11 16.37
CA ASP A 258 -27.30 1.66 17.17
C ASP A 258 -26.07 0.75 17.11
N ASP A 259 -26.26 -0.54 16.95
CA ASP A 259 -25.24 -1.55 16.67
C ASP A 259 -25.86 -2.67 15.82
N VAL A 260 -25.01 -3.35 15.05
CA VAL A 260 -25.43 -4.45 14.17
C VAL A 260 -24.76 -5.74 14.60
N ASN A 261 -25.55 -6.82 14.66
CA ASN A 261 -25.02 -8.17 14.76
C ASN A 261 -24.88 -8.77 13.36
N ILE A 262 -23.74 -9.37 13.07
CA ILE A 262 -23.47 -10.03 11.79
C ILE A 262 -23.34 -11.52 12.10
N GLU A 263 -24.27 -12.33 11.56
CA GLU A 263 -24.28 -13.77 11.80
C GLU A 263 -22.99 -14.41 11.28
N GLY A 264 -22.34 -15.21 12.14
CA GLY A 264 -21.07 -15.86 11.83
C GLY A 264 -19.83 -14.95 11.85
N PHE A 265 -20.01 -13.68 12.20
CA PHE A 265 -18.92 -12.73 12.35
C PHE A 265 -18.71 -12.40 13.84
N ASP A 266 -17.53 -12.75 14.34
CA ASP A 266 -17.13 -12.43 15.72
C ASP A 266 -16.19 -11.22 15.68
N PRO A 267 -16.64 -10.02 16.08
CA PRO A 267 -15.82 -8.83 16.10
C PRO A 267 -14.84 -8.80 17.29
N GLU A 268 -15.03 -9.70 18.28
CA GLU A 268 -14.13 -9.74 19.43
C GLU A 268 -12.78 -10.34 19.02
N SER A 269 -11.74 -9.55 19.21
CA SER A 269 -10.38 -10.01 19.01
C SER A 269 -10.06 -11.12 20.00
N LYS A 270 -9.53 -12.24 19.50
CA LYS A 270 -8.99 -13.28 20.39
C LYS A 270 -7.91 -12.67 21.26
N LYS A 271 -7.92 -13.07 22.52
CA LYS A 271 -6.95 -12.64 23.52
C LYS A 271 -5.98 -13.77 23.81
N ILE A 272 -4.71 -13.47 23.78
CA ILE A 272 -3.64 -14.39 24.19
C ILE A 272 -3.87 -14.83 25.64
N SER A 273 -3.63 -16.09 25.94
CA SER A 273 -3.76 -16.65 27.28
C SER A 273 -2.51 -16.38 28.13
N ASP A 274 -2.66 -16.41 29.47
CA ASP A 274 -1.53 -16.27 30.39
C ASP A 274 -0.51 -17.41 30.23
N LEU A 275 -0.93 -18.59 29.78
CA LEU A 275 -0.02 -19.70 29.47
C LEU A 275 0.89 -19.36 28.28
N GLU A 276 0.32 -18.87 27.21
CA GLU A 276 1.09 -18.45 26.00
C GLU A 276 2.00 -17.26 26.32
N LEU A 277 1.54 -16.29 27.12
CA LEU A 277 2.36 -15.17 27.59
C LEU A 277 3.57 -15.66 28.38
N ASN A 278 3.39 -16.58 29.33
CA ASN A 278 4.50 -17.17 30.10
C ASN A 278 5.45 -17.98 29.20
N GLU A 279 4.94 -18.66 28.17
CA GLU A 279 5.78 -19.36 27.19
C GLU A 279 6.67 -18.38 26.43
N ILE A 280 6.12 -17.22 25.94
CA ILE A 280 6.91 -16.17 25.29
C ILE A 280 7.99 -15.65 26.22
N ILE A 281 7.68 -15.31 27.48
CA ILE A 281 8.64 -14.82 28.46
C ILE A 281 9.76 -15.88 28.68
N GLY A 282 9.38 -17.15 28.83
CA GLY A 282 10.33 -18.23 28.98
C GLY A 282 11.23 -18.43 27.75
N LEU A 283 10.78 -18.13 26.53
CA LEU A 283 11.58 -18.11 25.34
C LEU A 283 12.55 -16.91 25.34
N ILE A 284 12.11 -15.73 25.74
CA ILE A 284 12.94 -14.53 25.86
C ILE A 284 14.06 -14.76 26.88
N GLU A 285 13.77 -15.33 28.04
CA GLU A 285 14.75 -15.61 29.09
C GLU A 285 15.86 -16.61 28.65
N LYS A 286 15.54 -17.49 27.72
CA LYS A 286 16.48 -18.47 27.15
C LYS A 286 17.27 -17.93 25.97
N SER A 287 16.79 -16.89 25.33
CA SER A 287 17.39 -16.30 24.14
C SER A 287 18.63 -15.50 24.50
N LYS A 288 19.58 -15.43 23.57
CA LYS A 288 20.77 -14.58 23.62
C LYS A 288 20.70 -13.43 22.63
N ARG A 289 19.92 -13.59 21.56
CA ARG A 289 19.80 -12.65 20.43
C ARG A 289 18.35 -12.49 20.00
N PRO A 290 17.45 -12.04 20.94
CA PRO A 290 16.05 -11.82 20.58
C PRO A 290 15.92 -10.60 19.68
N LEU A 291 14.91 -10.64 18.79
CA LEU A 291 14.60 -9.55 17.87
C LEU A 291 13.08 -9.40 17.73
N LEU A 292 12.59 -8.16 17.79
CA LEU A 292 11.20 -7.84 17.45
C LEU A 292 11.12 -7.51 15.96
N TYR A 293 10.22 -8.23 15.27
CA TYR A 293 9.90 -8.01 13.86
C TYR A 293 8.48 -7.46 13.77
N VAL A 294 8.34 -6.16 13.46
CA VAL A 294 7.15 -5.34 13.64
C VAL A 294 6.54 -4.96 12.30
N GLY A 295 5.27 -5.26 12.10
CA GLY A 295 4.54 -4.94 10.87
C GLY A 295 3.47 -3.86 11.02
N GLY A 296 2.73 -3.64 9.93
CA GLY A 296 1.61 -2.71 9.88
C GLY A 296 0.50 -3.00 10.89
N GLY A 297 0.40 -4.24 11.38
CA GLY A 297 -0.54 -4.63 12.43
C GLY A 297 -0.38 -3.83 13.73
N ILE A 298 0.84 -3.39 14.06
CA ILE A 298 1.09 -2.51 15.23
C ILE A 298 0.43 -1.14 15.04
N ILE A 299 0.54 -0.57 13.83
CA ILE A 299 -0.07 0.73 13.52
C ILE A 299 -1.60 0.60 13.45
N SER A 300 -2.10 -0.47 12.82
CA SER A 300 -3.54 -0.72 12.70
C SER A 300 -4.23 -0.96 14.05
N ALA A 301 -3.53 -1.61 14.98
CA ALA A 301 -4.00 -1.86 16.34
C ALA A 301 -3.80 -0.67 17.30
N ASP A 302 -3.15 0.42 16.85
CA ASP A 302 -2.75 1.54 17.72
C ASP A 302 -1.92 1.05 18.92
N ALA A 303 -0.93 0.19 18.65
CA ALA A 303 -0.13 -0.53 19.64
C ALA A 303 1.28 0.01 19.83
N SER A 304 1.64 1.15 19.21
CA SER A 304 2.99 1.71 19.23
C SER A 304 3.48 2.04 20.64
N ASP A 305 2.61 2.59 21.50
CA ASP A 305 2.95 2.89 22.89
C ASP A 305 3.17 1.62 23.74
N ALA A 306 2.36 0.57 23.49
CA ALA A 306 2.54 -0.72 24.15
C ALA A 306 3.86 -1.40 23.70
N LEU A 307 4.19 -1.29 22.40
CA LEU A 307 5.46 -1.75 21.86
C LEU A 307 6.64 -1.03 22.53
N ARG A 308 6.60 0.31 22.62
CA ARG A 308 7.65 1.09 23.26
C ARG A 308 7.87 0.68 24.71
N LYS A 309 6.79 0.57 25.50
CA LYS A 309 6.88 0.11 26.89
C LYS A 309 7.51 -1.28 27.02
N PHE A 310 7.17 -2.18 26.11
CA PHE A 310 7.76 -3.52 26.11
C PHE A 310 9.24 -3.51 25.75
N VAL A 311 9.64 -2.70 24.76
CA VAL A 311 11.05 -2.50 24.38
C VAL A 311 11.85 -1.89 25.50
N ASP A 312 11.34 -0.83 26.15
CA ASP A 312 11.99 -0.16 27.30
C ASP A 312 12.22 -1.14 28.46
N ALA A 313 11.24 -2.03 28.71
CA ALA A 313 11.34 -3.00 29.80
C ALA A 313 12.28 -4.18 29.47
N THR A 314 12.48 -4.52 28.18
CA THR A 314 13.25 -5.71 27.76
C THR A 314 14.60 -5.40 27.18
N GLY A 315 14.77 -4.24 26.55
CA GLY A 315 15.97 -3.90 25.77
C GLY A 315 16.13 -4.71 24.48
N ILE A 316 15.07 -5.32 23.96
CA ILE A 316 15.12 -6.12 22.73
C ILE A 316 15.14 -5.17 21.52
N PRO A 317 16.11 -5.32 20.58
CA PRO A 317 16.14 -4.54 19.34
C PRO A 317 14.89 -4.76 18.47
N VAL A 318 14.53 -3.74 17.68
CA VAL A 318 13.35 -3.71 16.84
C VAL A 318 13.71 -3.49 15.38
N THR A 319 13.14 -4.31 14.51
CA THR A 319 13.12 -4.04 13.07
C THR A 319 11.68 -4.01 12.55
N THR A 320 11.40 -3.18 11.55
CA THR A 320 10.06 -3.00 11.01
C THR A 320 9.93 -3.53 9.59
N THR A 321 8.70 -3.76 9.13
CA THR A 321 8.39 -3.80 7.69
C THR A 321 8.23 -2.37 7.17
N ILE A 322 8.15 -2.21 5.84
CA ILE A 322 7.80 -0.92 5.23
C ILE A 322 6.44 -0.39 5.75
N MET A 323 5.46 -1.28 5.97
CA MET A 323 4.17 -0.92 6.56
C MET A 323 4.23 -0.66 8.07
N GLY A 324 5.31 -1.04 8.72
CA GLY A 324 5.55 -0.81 10.13
C GLY A 324 6.38 0.44 10.44
N LEU A 325 6.77 1.21 9.42
CA LEU A 325 7.53 2.45 9.61
C LEU A 325 6.79 3.42 10.55
N GLY A 326 7.52 3.93 11.54
CA GLY A 326 6.97 4.79 12.59
C GLY A 326 6.22 4.06 13.72
N ALA A 327 6.00 2.73 13.63
CA ALA A 327 5.48 1.95 14.76
C ALA A 327 6.42 1.99 15.97
N PHE A 328 7.71 2.13 15.71
CA PHE A 328 8.78 2.36 16.66
C PHE A 328 9.72 3.45 16.10
N PRO A 329 10.18 4.44 16.90
CA PRO A 329 11.00 5.53 16.41
C PRO A 329 12.28 5.04 15.73
N GLU A 330 12.53 5.49 14.49
CA GLU A 330 13.71 5.04 13.75
C GLU A 330 15.01 5.64 14.26
N THR A 331 14.98 6.76 14.99
CA THR A 331 16.14 7.36 15.65
C THR A 331 16.53 6.68 16.96
N HIS A 332 15.66 5.83 17.51
CA HIS A 332 15.93 5.14 18.77
C HIS A 332 17.14 4.19 18.62
N GLU A 333 17.98 4.08 19.65
CA GLU A 333 19.20 3.27 19.63
C GLU A 333 18.95 1.77 19.32
N LEU A 334 17.83 1.22 19.80
CA LEU A 334 17.42 -0.17 19.56
C LEU A 334 16.68 -0.35 18.23
N SER A 335 16.43 0.69 17.45
CA SER A 335 15.82 0.58 16.14
C SER A 335 16.87 0.11 15.12
N LEU A 336 16.54 -0.97 14.39
CA LEU A 336 17.30 -1.40 13.21
C LEU A 336 16.65 -0.89 11.91
N ARG A 337 15.66 0.00 12.03
CA ARG A 337 14.90 0.49 10.89
C ARG A 337 14.20 -0.67 10.18
N TRP A 338 13.90 -0.55 8.89
CA TRP A 338 13.16 -1.60 8.17
C TRP A 338 14.08 -2.63 7.51
N LEU A 339 13.58 -3.86 7.35
CA LEU A 339 14.28 -4.99 6.77
C LEU A 339 13.66 -5.42 5.44
N GLY A 340 14.35 -6.27 4.74
CA GLY A 340 13.92 -6.85 3.47
C GLY A 340 14.80 -6.40 2.31
N MET A 341 14.26 -6.52 1.09
CA MET A 341 14.97 -6.34 -0.17
C MET A 341 15.80 -5.05 -0.23
N HIS A 342 15.24 -3.94 0.22
CA HIS A 342 15.87 -2.61 0.24
C HIS A 342 15.99 -2.04 1.66
N GLY A 343 15.79 -2.88 2.67
CA GLY A 343 15.96 -2.52 4.07
C GLY A 343 17.44 -2.37 4.45
N SER A 344 17.68 -1.94 5.69
CA SER A 344 19.05 -1.78 6.18
C SER A 344 19.81 -3.11 6.21
N ALA A 345 21.12 -3.06 5.92
CA ALA A 345 21.96 -4.23 5.96
C ALA A 345 21.95 -4.86 7.37
N TYR A 346 22.06 -4.02 8.40
CA TYR A 346 22.08 -4.46 9.79
C TYR A 346 20.74 -5.08 10.26
N ALA A 347 19.59 -4.67 9.74
CA ALA A 347 18.31 -5.32 10.02
C ALA A 347 18.26 -6.74 9.42
N ASN A 348 18.72 -6.87 8.18
CA ASN A 348 18.80 -8.15 7.49
C ASN A 348 19.80 -9.11 8.16
N TRP A 349 20.96 -8.60 8.60
CA TRP A 349 21.94 -9.37 9.38
C TRP A 349 21.39 -9.77 10.75
N ALA A 350 20.65 -8.91 11.40
CA ALA A 350 20.03 -9.22 12.69
C ALA A 350 19.04 -10.38 12.60
N VAL A 351 18.35 -10.55 11.48
CA VAL A 351 17.45 -11.69 11.28
C VAL A 351 18.19 -12.97 10.91
N SER A 352 19.14 -12.92 9.96
CA SER A 352 19.67 -14.14 9.32
C SER A 352 21.16 -14.37 9.53
N GLY A 353 21.87 -13.39 10.10
CA GLY A 353 23.32 -13.41 10.28
C GLY A 353 24.05 -12.59 9.21
N GLU A 354 25.28 -12.23 9.54
CA GLU A 354 26.17 -11.51 8.64
C GLU A 354 26.98 -12.48 7.78
N PHE A 355 27.17 -12.11 6.52
CA PHE A 355 27.94 -12.87 5.55
C PHE A 355 29.01 -11.99 4.91
N GLU A 356 30.16 -12.56 4.64
CA GLU A 356 31.25 -11.93 3.90
C GLU A 356 31.69 -12.83 2.73
N LYS A 357 32.31 -12.23 1.72
CA LYS A 357 32.89 -13.00 0.61
C LYS A 357 34.30 -13.49 1.00
N ASP A 358 34.56 -14.80 0.84
CA ASP A 358 35.90 -15.36 0.95
C ASP A 358 36.75 -15.00 -0.29
N LYS A 359 37.99 -15.48 -0.32
CA LYS A 359 38.93 -15.23 -1.41
C LYS A 359 38.48 -15.83 -2.75
N GLU A 360 37.65 -16.84 -2.70
CA GLU A 360 37.09 -17.57 -3.82
C GLU A 360 35.74 -16.92 -4.28
N GLY A 361 35.21 -15.91 -3.54
CA GLY A 361 33.98 -15.23 -3.82
C GLY A 361 32.73 -15.89 -3.24
N ASN A 362 32.87 -16.95 -2.43
CA ASN A 362 31.75 -17.62 -1.76
C ASN A 362 31.29 -16.81 -0.55
N SER A 363 29.98 -16.84 -0.26
CA SER A 363 29.44 -16.21 0.93
C SER A 363 29.64 -17.11 2.16
N VAL A 364 30.37 -16.62 3.15
CA VAL A 364 30.64 -17.30 4.40
C VAL A 364 29.96 -16.55 5.54
N LYS A 365 29.24 -17.26 6.39
CA LYS A 365 28.60 -16.66 7.57
C LYS A 365 29.69 -16.29 8.60
N VAL A 366 29.73 -15.02 8.97
CA VAL A 366 30.68 -14.46 9.94
C VAL A 366 30.10 -14.43 11.34
N THR A 367 28.81 -14.03 11.42
CA THR A 367 28.11 -13.86 12.69
C THR A 367 26.69 -14.40 12.57
N ASP A 368 26.17 -15.02 13.62
CA ASP A 368 24.79 -15.50 13.67
C ASP A 368 23.80 -14.35 13.87
N GLY A 369 22.63 -14.48 13.26
CA GLY A 369 21.47 -13.61 13.49
C GLY A 369 20.67 -14.01 14.73
N SER A 370 19.43 -13.57 14.78
CA SER A 370 18.48 -13.81 15.85
C SER A 370 18.26 -15.30 16.14
N ASP A 371 18.29 -15.68 17.42
CA ASP A 371 17.88 -17.01 17.89
C ASP A 371 16.41 -17.05 18.36
N LEU A 372 15.79 -15.88 18.52
CA LEU A 372 14.36 -15.71 18.82
C LEU A 372 13.81 -14.50 18.07
N LEU A 373 12.88 -14.74 17.14
CA LEU A 373 12.17 -13.70 16.40
C LEU A 373 10.72 -13.60 16.90
N LEU A 374 10.36 -12.48 17.49
CA LEU A 374 8.98 -12.17 17.83
C LEU A 374 8.36 -11.36 16.69
N ALA A 375 7.55 -11.99 15.88
CA ALA A 375 6.88 -11.43 14.72
C ALA A 375 5.49 -10.91 15.11
N LEU A 376 5.28 -9.61 15.01
CA LEU A 376 4.13 -8.88 15.56
C LEU A 376 3.36 -8.18 14.45
N GLY A 377 2.18 -8.70 14.09
CA GLY A 377 1.32 -8.14 13.05
C GLY A 377 2.00 -8.06 11.68
N VAL A 378 2.59 -9.17 11.21
CA VAL A 378 3.38 -9.27 9.96
C VAL A 378 2.89 -10.42 9.10
N ARG A 379 3.08 -10.30 7.75
CA ARG A 379 2.65 -11.32 6.77
C ARG A 379 3.78 -12.23 6.27
N PHE A 380 5.02 -12.00 6.66
CA PHE A 380 6.21 -12.66 6.07
C PHE A 380 6.20 -12.55 4.53
N ASP A 381 6.05 -11.35 4.04
CA ASP A 381 6.01 -11.00 2.62
C ASP A 381 7.32 -11.37 1.91
N ASP A 382 7.25 -11.72 0.62
CA ASP A 382 8.40 -12.14 -0.18
C ASP A 382 9.46 -11.04 -0.36
N ARG A 383 9.04 -9.76 -0.34
CA ARG A 383 9.96 -8.60 -0.38
C ARG A 383 10.75 -8.44 0.91
N VAL A 384 10.26 -9.02 2.00
CA VAL A 384 10.95 -9.03 3.29
C VAL A 384 11.79 -10.29 3.48
N THR A 385 11.22 -11.45 3.19
CA THR A 385 11.85 -12.74 3.49
C THR A 385 12.91 -13.17 2.48
N GLY A 386 12.83 -12.67 1.24
CA GLY A 386 13.59 -13.24 0.14
C GLY A 386 13.31 -14.75 0.03
N LYS A 387 14.33 -15.58 0.11
CA LYS A 387 14.17 -17.05 0.15
C LYS A 387 13.65 -17.47 1.52
N VAL A 388 12.35 -17.75 1.59
CA VAL A 388 11.56 -17.95 2.82
C VAL A 388 12.20 -18.99 3.77
N GLU A 389 12.74 -20.10 3.26
CA GLU A 389 13.32 -21.17 4.07
C GLU A 389 14.60 -20.72 4.80
N LYS A 390 15.27 -19.69 4.28
CA LYS A 390 16.51 -19.14 4.83
C LYS A 390 16.30 -17.93 5.75
N PHE A 391 15.07 -17.41 5.81
CA PHE A 391 14.73 -16.30 6.69
C PHE A 391 14.66 -16.78 8.14
N CYS A 392 15.53 -16.27 9.00
CA CYS A 392 15.65 -16.71 10.41
C CYS A 392 15.72 -18.24 10.53
N GLU A 393 16.61 -18.89 9.73
CA GLU A 393 16.66 -20.36 9.55
C GLU A 393 16.86 -21.11 10.87
N ASN A 394 17.71 -20.60 11.76
CA ASN A 394 18.09 -21.24 13.02
C ASN A 394 17.39 -20.66 14.25
N GLY A 395 16.50 -19.68 14.06
CA GLY A 395 15.81 -19.00 15.16
C GLY A 395 14.46 -19.64 15.48
N THR A 396 14.07 -19.55 16.74
CA THR A 396 12.70 -19.78 17.18
C THR A 396 11.83 -18.59 16.71
N ILE A 397 10.69 -18.85 16.11
CA ILE A 397 9.77 -17.80 15.64
C ILE A 397 8.47 -17.88 16.41
N VAL A 398 8.13 -16.80 17.12
CA VAL A 398 6.81 -16.55 17.70
C VAL A 398 6.06 -15.61 16.75
N HIS A 399 4.85 -15.94 16.36
CA HIS A 399 4.04 -15.10 15.47
C HIS A 399 2.72 -14.75 16.13
N ILE A 400 2.52 -13.47 16.41
CA ILE A 400 1.27 -12.93 16.95
C ILE A 400 0.57 -12.14 15.84
N ASP A 401 -0.58 -12.60 15.42
CA ASP A 401 -1.40 -11.93 14.40
C ASP A 401 -2.89 -12.11 14.73
N ILE A 402 -3.70 -11.12 14.33
CA ILE A 402 -5.15 -11.16 14.49
C ILE A 402 -5.81 -12.05 13.43
N ASP A 403 -5.17 -12.19 12.27
CA ASP A 403 -5.67 -12.93 11.12
C ASP A 403 -5.17 -14.38 11.15
N PRO A 404 -6.04 -15.37 11.44
CA PRO A 404 -5.63 -16.77 11.46
C PRO A 404 -5.15 -17.26 10.11
N SER A 405 -5.52 -16.60 9.00
CA SER A 405 -5.09 -16.99 7.65
C SER A 405 -3.63 -16.65 7.35
N GLU A 406 -3.02 -15.72 8.08
CA GLU A 406 -1.60 -15.38 7.94
C GLU A 406 -0.67 -16.33 8.73
N ILE A 407 -1.21 -17.00 9.73
CA ILE A 407 -0.45 -17.95 10.56
C ILE A 407 -0.01 -19.17 9.73
N ASN A 408 1.30 -19.41 9.68
CA ASN A 408 1.92 -20.51 8.92
C ASN A 408 1.70 -20.47 7.40
N LYS A 409 1.23 -19.36 6.85
CA LYS A 409 0.96 -19.21 5.41
C LYS A 409 2.25 -19.19 4.58
N ASN A 410 3.10 -18.20 4.82
CA ASN A 410 4.36 -18.02 4.09
C ASN A 410 5.55 -18.68 4.82
N ARG A 411 5.63 -18.54 6.13
CA ARG A 411 6.67 -19.10 6.98
C ARG A 411 6.05 -19.95 8.09
N LYS A 412 6.50 -21.20 8.25
CA LYS A 412 6.15 -22.00 9.42
C LYS A 412 6.83 -21.43 10.65
N VAL A 413 6.08 -21.29 11.74
CA VAL A 413 6.55 -20.68 12.98
C VAL A 413 6.50 -21.69 14.12
N THR A 414 7.30 -21.45 15.16
CA THR A 414 7.40 -22.35 16.31
C THR A 414 6.21 -22.19 17.24
N LEU A 415 5.82 -20.95 17.53
CA LEU A 415 4.69 -20.63 18.42
C LEU A 415 3.72 -19.69 17.66
N PRO A 416 2.63 -20.24 17.08
CA PRO A 416 1.59 -19.45 16.45
C PRO A 416 0.57 -18.96 17.50
N ILE A 417 0.26 -17.66 17.48
CA ILE A 417 -0.69 -17.05 18.41
C ILE A 417 -1.66 -16.18 17.63
N ILE A 418 -2.95 -16.45 17.76
CA ILE A 418 -4.02 -15.62 17.19
C ILE A 418 -4.52 -14.70 18.30
N SER A 419 -4.12 -13.42 18.23
CA SER A 419 -4.48 -12.41 19.23
C SER A 419 -4.40 -11.01 18.67
N ASP A 420 -5.15 -10.10 19.27
CA ASP A 420 -4.90 -8.66 19.17
C ASP A 420 -3.50 -8.36 19.71
N VAL A 421 -2.67 -7.70 18.88
CA VAL A 421 -1.27 -7.44 19.19
C VAL A 421 -1.09 -6.36 20.26
N LYS A 422 -2.02 -5.38 20.34
CA LYS A 422 -2.01 -4.37 21.41
C LYS A 422 -2.21 -5.02 22.78
N TYR A 423 -3.26 -5.84 22.88
CA TYR A 423 -3.54 -6.58 24.10
C TYR A 423 -2.34 -7.46 24.51
N ALA A 424 -1.76 -8.18 23.55
CA ALA A 424 -0.62 -9.04 23.82
C ALA A 424 0.60 -8.24 24.34
N LEU A 425 0.93 -7.10 23.70
CA LEU A 425 2.05 -6.25 24.12
C LEU A 425 1.81 -5.58 25.48
N GLU A 426 0.59 -5.10 25.75
CA GLU A 426 0.23 -4.53 27.05
C GLU A 426 0.42 -5.55 28.16
N ARG A 427 -0.08 -6.78 27.98
CA ARG A 427 0.10 -7.86 28.96
C ARG A 427 1.56 -8.29 29.14
N LEU A 428 2.32 -8.42 28.04
CA LEU A 428 3.75 -8.75 28.12
C LEU A 428 4.54 -7.66 28.84
N ALA A 429 4.28 -6.38 28.54
CA ALA A 429 4.95 -5.25 29.20
C ALA A 429 4.62 -5.23 30.70
N GLU A 430 3.37 -5.47 31.08
CA GLU A 430 2.92 -5.55 32.48
C GLU A 430 3.65 -6.69 33.22
N MET A 431 3.64 -7.90 32.68
CA MET A 431 4.29 -9.07 33.29
C MET A 431 5.80 -8.89 33.45
N VAL A 432 6.48 -8.28 32.48
CA VAL A 432 7.92 -7.98 32.58
C VAL A 432 8.18 -6.89 33.62
N SER A 433 7.31 -5.91 33.75
CA SER A 433 7.43 -4.87 34.79
C SER A 433 7.24 -5.42 36.21
N GLU A 434 6.32 -6.35 36.40
CA GLU A 434 6.08 -7.03 37.68
C GLU A 434 7.19 -8.04 38.02
N ARG A 435 7.74 -8.69 37.00
CA ARG A 435 8.79 -9.70 37.11
C ARG A 435 9.88 -9.41 36.07
N PRO A 436 10.84 -8.51 36.39
CA PRO A 436 11.91 -8.15 35.47
C PRO A 436 12.67 -9.37 34.95
N LEU A 437 12.96 -9.37 33.64
CA LEU A 437 13.74 -10.41 33.02
C LEU A 437 15.13 -10.51 33.66
N GLN A 438 15.58 -11.73 33.90
CA GLN A 438 16.92 -11.98 34.45
C GLN A 438 18.00 -11.90 33.37
N THR A 439 17.58 -11.90 32.12
CA THR A 439 18.46 -11.88 30.95
C THR A 439 18.73 -10.44 30.52
N LYS A 440 19.99 -10.16 30.21
CA LYS A 440 20.42 -8.90 29.60
C LYS A 440 20.98 -9.19 28.22
N PHE A 441 20.75 -8.27 27.30
CA PHE A 441 21.10 -8.42 25.88
C PHE A 441 22.26 -7.49 25.47
N ASP A 442 23.09 -7.03 26.41
CA ASP A 442 24.15 -6.05 26.17
C ASP A 442 25.10 -6.49 25.02
N SER A 443 25.50 -7.77 25.00
CA SER A 443 26.36 -8.29 23.93
C SER A 443 25.67 -8.27 22.56
N TRP A 444 24.34 -8.53 22.52
CA TRP A 444 23.56 -8.48 21.30
C TRP A 444 23.35 -7.04 20.83
N GLN A 445 23.03 -6.13 21.74
CA GLN A 445 22.90 -4.69 21.44
C GLN A 445 24.23 -4.11 20.94
N ASN A 446 25.37 -4.51 21.50
CA ASN A 446 26.68 -4.11 21.01
C ASN A 446 26.92 -4.64 19.58
N GLN A 447 26.61 -5.89 19.30
CA GLN A 447 26.72 -6.44 17.95
C GLN A 447 25.86 -5.69 16.93
N VAL A 448 24.63 -5.33 17.32
CA VAL A 448 23.75 -4.51 16.50
C VAL A 448 24.34 -3.11 16.26
N ARG A 449 24.95 -2.50 17.27
CA ARG A 449 25.61 -1.19 17.16
C ARG A 449 26.80 -1.27 16.19
N ASP A 450 27.66 -2.30 16.34
CA ASP A 450 28.80 -2.52 15.43
C ASP A 450 28.33 -2.65 13.97
N TRP A 451 27.24 -3.36 13.73
CA TRP A 451 26.66 -3.47 12.39
C TRP A 451 26.11 -2.15 11.83
N LYS A 452 25.47 -1.32 12.67
CA LYS A 452 25.02 0.01 12.27
C LYS A 452 26.18 0.92 11.88
N GLU A 453 27.30 0.82 12.59
CA GLU A 453 28.54 1.55 12.28
C GLU A 453 29.22 1.01 11.03
N LYS A 454 29.17 -0.32 10.79
CA LYS A 454 29.77 -0.99 9.63
C LYS A 454 29.06 -0.65 8.32
N ALA A 455 27.73 -0.54 8.35
CA ALA A 455 26.89 -0.38 7.16
C ALA A 455 25.81 0.70 7.34
N PRO A 456 26.16 1.96 7.65
CA PRO A 456 25.19 3.03 7.72
C PRO A 456 24.58 3.27 6.34
N PHE A 457 23.35 3.78 6.31
CA PHE A 457 22.84 4.39 5.08
C PHE A 457 23.67 5.64 4.76
N GLY A 458 24.07 5.76 3.52
CA GLY A 458 24.84 6.89 3.01
C GLY A 458 24.75 6.98 1.50
N TYR A 459 25.09 8.11 0.97
CA TYR A 459 25.08 8.35 -0.47
C TYR A 459 26.27 9.24 -0.86
N HIS A 460 26.81 9.01 -2.04
CA HIS A 460 27.87 9.83 -2.65
C HIS A 460 27.76 9.76 -4.18
N VAL A 461 28.23 10.78 -4.83
CA VAL A 461 28.26 10.81 -6.30
C VAL A 461 29.32 9.83 -6.79
N THR A 462 28.91 8.79 -7.51
CA THR A 462 29.83 7.80 -8.08
C THR A 462 30.42 8.26 -9.42
N GLU A 463 31.54 7.66 -9.84
CA GLU A 463 32.09 7.90 -11.16
C GLU A 463 31.12 7.47 -12.28
N GLU A 464 30.30 6.45 -12.03
CA GLU A 464 29.32 5.95 -12.99
C GLU A 464 28.22 6.99 -13.23
N VAL A 465 27.70 7.61 -12.18
CA VAL A 465 26.77 8.73 -12.27
C VAL A 465 27.36 9.85 -13.11
N MET A 466 28.61 10.24 -12.86
CA MET A 466 29.27 11.33 -13.58
C MET A 466 29.57 11.02 -15.05
N LYS A 467 29.79 9.75 -15.38
CA LYS A 467 30.04 9.32 -16.77
C LYS A 467 28.76 9.21 -17.60
N SER A 468 27.59 9.19 -16.98
CA SER A 468 26.33 9.10 -17.72
C SER A 468 26.14 10.27 -18.67
N GLN A 469 25.64 10.01 -19.88
CA GLN A 469 25.41 11.05 -20.89
C GLN A 469 24.33 12.04 -20.39
N HIS A 470 23.32 11.55 -19.71
CA HIS A 470 22.26 12.35 -19.09
C HIS A 470 22.83 13.44 -18.17
N MET A 471 23.78 13.10 -17.28
CA MET A 471 24.39 14.08 -16.39
C MET A 471 25.27 15.09 -17.13
N LYS A 472 25.97 14.63 -18.15
CA LYS A 472 26.78 15.55 -19.00
C LYS A 472 25.92 16.55 -19.76
N ASP A 473 24.78 16.11 -20.26
CA ASP A 473 23.89 16.96 -21.04
C ASP A 473 23.16 17.99 -20.18
N HIS A 474 22.80 17.64 -18.94
CA HIS A 474 22.02 18.52 -18.06
C HIS A 474 22.85 19.35 -17.06
N LEU A 475 24.03 18.89 -16.65
CA LEU A 475 24.82 19.54 -15.59
C LEU A 475 26.18 20.07 -16.03
N SER A 476 26.48 20.08 -17.33
CA SER A 476 27.78 20.56 -17.85
C SER A 476 29.01 19.88 -17.18
N GLY A 477 28.84 18.69 -16.61
CA GLY A 477 29.90 17.89 -16.01
C GLY A 477 30.41 18.32 -14.64
N SER A 478 29.66 19.16 -13.89
CA SER A 478 30.04 19.57 -12.53
C SER A 478 29.53 18.59 -11.48
N GLU A 479 30.43 17.77 -10.91
CA GLU A 479 30.12 16.82 -9.83
C GLU A 479 29.46 17.48 -8.60
N ASN A 480 29.88 18.69 -8.26
CA ASN A 480 29.37 19.41 -7.10
C ASN A 480 27.92 19.91 -7.26
N GLU A 481 27.35 19.82 -8.44
CA GLU A 481 26.01 20.30 -8.75
C GLU A 481 25.00 19.17 -8.96
N VAL A 482 25.44 17.90 -8.87
CA VAL A 482 24.53 16.73 -8.99
C VAL A 482 23.63 16.65 -7.78
N ILE A 483 22.33 16.44 -8.05
CA ILE A 483 21.33 16.14 -7.03
C ILE A 483 21.08 14.62 -7.03
N LEU A 484 21.45 13.93 -5.96
CA LEU A 484 21.07 12.56 -5.77
C LEU A 484 19.66 12.47 -5.15
N PRO A 485 18.85 11.44 -5.49
CA PRO A 485 17.51 11.27 -4.92
C PRO A 485 17.51 11.26 -3.38
N GLN A 486 18.48 10.58 -2.79
CA GLN A 486 18.66 10.48 -1.33
C GLN A 486 18.88 11.85 -0.67
N MET A 487 19.64 12.72 -1.37
CA MET A 487 19.91 14.08 -0.89
C MET A 487 18.65 14.93 -0.78
N VAL A 488 17.72 14.76 -1.72
CA VAL A 488 16.43 15.49 -1.70
C VAL A 488 15.65 15.14 -0.45
N ILE A 489 15.59 13.87 -0.13
CA ILE A 489 14.81 13.34 1.01
C ILE A 489 15.48 13.69 2.34
N ASP A 490 16.80 13.56 2.43
CA ASP A 490 17.59 13.92 3.61
C ASP A 490 17.50 15.42 3.91
N GLU A 491 17.57 16.30 2.89
CA GLU A 491 17.39 17.74 3.08
C GLU A 491 15.94 18.09 3.46
N LEU A 492 14.95 17.39 2.89
CA LEU A 492 13.55 17.55 3.29
C LEU A 492 13.34 17.15 4.75
N TYR A 493 13.91 16.01 5.19
CA TYR A 493 13.85 15.58 6.58
C TYR A 493 14.41 16.65 7.54
N LYS A 494 15.57 17.23 7.18
CA LYS A 494 16.19 18.29 7.97
C LYS A 494 15.36 19.56 8.04
N LEU A 495 14.75 19.97 6.93
CA LEU A 495 13.91 21.17 6.86
C LEU A 495 12.59 21.03 7.60
N THR A 496 12.03 19.82 7.63
CA THR A 496 10.77 19.52 8.33
C THR A 496 11.01 19.04 9.78
N GLU A 497 12.27 18.88 10.19
CA GLU A 497 12.63 18.26 11.47
C GLU A 497 11.95 16.89 11.67
N GLY A 498 11.66 16.18 10.56
CA GLY A 498 10.92 14.92 10.54
C GLY A 498 9.42 15.05 10.85
N ASP A 499 8.87 16.25 11.02
CA ASP A 499 7.44 16.47 11.33
C ASP A 499 6.61 16.71 10.06
N ALA A 500 6.62 15.73 9.15
CA ALA A 500 5.77 15.73 7.97
C ALA A 500 5.13 14.35 7.75
N ILE A 501 4.06 14.33 6.99
CA ILE A 501 3.48 13.09 6.44
C ILE A 501 3.98 12.96 5.02
N LEU A 502 4.67 11.87 4.72
CA LEU A 502 5.05 11.52 3.36
C LEU A 502 4.03 10.56 2.74
N THR A 503 3.65 10.84 1.51
CA THR A 503 3.10 9.82 0.62
C THR A 503 4.13 9.50 -0.45
N THR A 504 4.06 8.33 -1.04
CA THR A 504 4.98 7.98 -2.10
C THR A 504 4.27 7.32 -3.26
N GLY A 505 4.69 7.65 -4.49
CA GLY A 505 4.46 6.76 -5.61
C GLY A 505 5.22 5.44 -5.44
N VAL A 506 5.27 4.61 -6.49
CA VAL A 506 5.92 3.30 -6.44
C VAL A 506 7.11 3.25 -7.39
N GLY A 507 8.28 2.95 -6.82
CA GLY A 507 9.55 2.88 -7.55
C GLY A 507 10.75 3.06 -6.63
N GLN A 508 11.90 3.49 -7.19
CA GLN A 508 13.10 3.78 -6.42
C GLN A 508 12.87 4.89 -5.39
N HIS A 509 12.12 5.93 -5.77
CA HIS A 509 11.75 7.06 -4.90
C HIS A 509 11.04 6.60 -3.61
N GLN A 510 10.18 5.59 -3.69
CA GLN A 510 9.54 4.96 -2.55
C GLN A 510 10.57 4.37 -1.57
N MET A 511 11.53 3.63 -2.11
CA MET A 511 12.57 2.98 -1.30
C MET A 511 13.48 4.01 -0.63
N TRP A 512 13.94 5.02 -1.38
CA TRP A 512 14.76 6.10 -0.83
C TRP A 512 14.00 6.92 0.23
N SER A 513 12.70 7.17 0.03
CA SER A 513 11.88 7.83 1.06
C SER A 513 11.89 7.04 2.36
N CYS A 514 11.69 5.74 2.30
CA CYS A 514 11.75 4.87 3.49
C CYS A 514 13.16 4.71 4.08
N GLN A 515 14.23 5.01 3.30
CA GLN A 515 15.62 4.92 3.77
C GLN A 515 16.13 6.23 4.38
N TYR A 516 15.68 7.38 3.91
CA TYR A 516 16.29 8.67 4.26
C TYR A 516 15.35 9.64 5.00
N PHE A 517 14.05 9.36 5.05
CA PHE A 517 13.11 10.06 5.93
C PHE A 517 12.84 9.22 7.17
N LEU A 518 13.41 9.60 8.29
CA LEU A 518 13.27 8.85 9.55
C LEU A 518 11.88 9.04 10.15
N SER A 519 11.16 7.95 10.35
CA SER A 519 9.81 7.97 10.89
C SER A 519 9.82 7.82 12.42
N GLU A 520 9.36 8.84 13.12
CA GLU A 520 9.30 8.87 14.57
C GLU A 520 7.95 8.44 15.14
N ASN A 521 6.90 8.60 14.34
CA ASN A 521 5.52 8.37 14.75
C ASN A 521 4.78 7.48 13.75
N PRO A 522 3.78 6.71 14.20
CA PRO A 522 2.92 5.95 13.29
C PRO A 522 2.20 6.89 12.31
N ARG A 523 1.87 6.38 11.11
CA ARG A 523 1.14 7.11 10.07
C ARG A 523 1.87 8.31 9.46
N GLN A 524 3.21 8.33 9.53
CA GLN A 524 4.03 9.34 8.87
C GLN A 524 4.40 8.99 7.43
N VAL A 525 4.50 7.71 7.10
CA VAL A 525 4.79 7.26 5.72
C VAL A 525 3.60 6.45 5.21
N LEU A 526 2.99 6.93 4.14
CA LEU A 526 1.81 6.36 3.51
C LEU A 526 2.18 5.91 2.09
N THR A 527 2.20 4.62 1.86
CA THR A 527 2.70 4.05 0.61
C THR A 527 1.92 2.79 0.21
N SER A 528 1.79 2.53 -1.09
CA SER A 528 1.27 1.27 -1.62
C SER A 528 2.38 0.21 -1.54
N ALA A 529 2.33 -0.64 -0.52
CA ALA A 529 3.39 -1.60 -0.26
C ALA A 529 3.09 -2.99 -0.81
N GLY A 530 1.89 -3.50 -0.59
CA GLY A 530 1.49 -4.84 -0.97
C GLY A 530 1.16 -5.01 -2.44
N LEU A 531 0.39 -4.09 -3.01
CA LEU A 531 0.07 -4.08 -4.44
C LEU A 531 1.15 -3.39 -5.27
N GLY A 532 1.73 -2.31 -4.75
CA GLY A 532 2.74 -1.54 -5.46
C GLY A 532 2.13 -0.71 -6.61
N ALA A 533 1.03 -0.02 -6.35
CA ALA A 533 0.29 0.73 -7.34
C ALA A 533 0.97 2.07 -7.67
N MET A 534 1.60 2.17 -8.83
CA MET A 534 2.07 3.46 -9.37
C MET A 534 0.89 4.42 -9.51
N GLY A 535 1.13 5.72 -9.25
CA GLY A 535 0.09 6.75 -9.24
C GLY A 535 -0.69 6.86 -7.92
N PHE A 536 -0.32 6.11 -6.89
CA PHE A 536 -0.90 6.18 -5.54
C PHE A 536 -0.54 7.50 -4.84
N GLY A 537 0.71 7.97 -4.99
CA GLY A 537 1.33 8.97 -4.12
C GLY A 537 0.53 10.27 -3.99
N TYR A 538 0.34 11.00 -5.09
CA TYR A 538 -0.29 12.32 -5.06
C TYR A 538 -1.78 12.30 -4.65
N PRO A 539 -2.64 11.41 -5.17
CA PRO A 539 -4.00 11.28 -4.66
C PRO A 539 -4.06 10.96 -3.16
N ALA A 540 -3.20 10.07 -2.68
CA ALA A 540 -3.11 9.75 -1.26
C ALA A 540 -2.68 10.97 -0.43
N ALA A 541 -1.78 11.83 -0.97
CA ALA A 541 -1.41 13.10 -0.35
C ALA A 541 -2.61 14.03 -0.19
N LEU A 542 -3.50 14.09 -1.20
CA LEU A 542 -4.73 14.88 -1.09
C LEU A 542 -5.61 14.39 0.06
N GLY A 543 -5.82 13.07 0.13
CA GLY A 543 -6.58 12.46 1.23
C GLY A 543 -5.97 12.70 2.60
N ALA A 544 -4.67 12.51 2.73
CA ALA A 544 -3.93 12.74 3.96
C ALA A 544 -3.96 14.22 4.38
N LYS A 545 -3.85 15.16 3.42
CA LYS A 545 -3.91 16.60 3.72
C LYS A 545 -5.29 17.06 4.17
N VAL A 546 -6.36 16.46 3.60
CA VAL A 546 -7.74 16.68 4.07
C VAL A 546 -7.92 16.15 5.48
N ALA A 547 -7.38 14.98 5.77
CA ALA A 547 -7.42 14.33 7.07
C ALA A 547 -6.59 15.07 8.14
N ARG A 548 -5.45 15.62 7.75
CA ARG A 548 -4.48 16.28 8.62
C ARG A 548 -4.11 17.66 8.05
N PRO A 549 -5.04 18.63 8.13
CA PRO A 549 -4.79 19.99 7.63
C PRO A 549 -3.69 20.72 8.43
N ASP A 550 -3.42 20.27 9.63
CA ASP A 550 -2.39 20.78 10.56
C ASP A 550 -0.96 20.37 10.15
N LYS A 551 -0.78 19.34 9.32
CA LYS A 551 0.53 18.79 8.94
C LYS A 551 0.96 19.20 7.54
N GLN A 552 2.26 19.30 7.33
CA GLN A 552 2.83 19.24 5.99
C GLN A 552 2.60 17.81 5.43
N VAL A 553 2.01 17.73 4.25
CA VAL A 553 1.82 16.48 3.53
C VAL A 553 2.53 16.60 2.18
N ILE A 554 3.48 15.71 1.94
CA ILE A 554 4.40 15.80 0.82
C ILE A 554 4.45 14.46 0.11
N ASP A 555 4.10 14.46 -1.15
CA ASP A 555 4.27 13.31 -2.04
C ASP A 555 5.69 13.28 -2.59
N ILE A 556 6.36 12.15 -2.46
CA ILE A 556 7.64 11.87 -3.12
C ILE A 556 7.37 10.86 -4.23
N ASP A 557 7.42 11.32 -5.47
CA ASP A 557 7.07 10.48 -6.61
C ASP A 557 8.17 10.45 -7.67
N GLY A 558 8.14 9.47 -8.54
CA GLY A 558 8.91 9.42 -9.76
C GLY A 558 8.09 9.99 -10.93
N ASP A 559 8.76 10.45 -11.96
CA ASP A 559 8.13 11.01 -13.15
C ASP A 559 7.09 10.07 -13.76
N GLY A 560 7.41 8.78 -13.92
CA GLY A 560 6.47 7.80 -14.46
C GLY A 560 5.26 7.50 -13.57
N SER A 561 5.43 7.49 -12.25
CA SER A 561 4.35 7.21 -11.30
C SER A 561 3.44 8.43 -11.14
N PHE A 562 4.00 9.63 -10.96
CA PHE A 562 3.25 10.87 -10.83
C PHE A 562 2.32 11.13 -12.02
N LEU A 563 2.79 10.81 -13.23
CA LEU A 563 2.03 11.03 -14.46
C LEU A 563 0.73 10.22 -14.51
N MET A 564 0.65 9.07 -13.84
CA MET A 564 -0.53 8.19 -13.88
C MET A 564 -1.79 8.80 -13.26
N ASN A 565 -1.64 9.72 -12.30
CA ASN A 565 -2.75 10.43 -11.66
C ASN A 565 -2.53 11.96 -11.63
N VAL A 566 -1.82 12.49 -12.60
CA VAL A 566 -1.48 13.92 -12.73
C VAL A 566 -2.71 14.82 -12.76
N GLN A 567 -3.86 14.33 -13.25
CA GLN A 567 -5.13 15.07 -13.29
C GLN A 567 -5.63 15.48 -11.89
N GLU A 568 -5.16 14.84 -10.82
CA GLU A 568 -5.54 15.20 -9.45
C GLU A 568 -4.94 16.54 -8.98
N LEU A 569 -4.00 17.11 -9.75
CA LEU A 569 -3.59 18.51 -9.59
C LEU A 569 -4.78 19.48 -9.73
N ALA A 570 -5.73 19.17 -10.62
CA ALA A 570 -6.96 19.95 -10.71
C ALA A 570 -7.85 19.81 -9.46
N THR A 571 -7.87 18.63 -8.84
CA THR A 571 -8.54 18.41 -7.55
C THR A 571 -7.89 19.27 -6.47
N ALA A 572 -6.56 19.22 -6.35
CA ALA A 572 -5.81 20.05 -5.40
C ALA A 572 -6.13 21.54 -5.53
N LYS A 573 -6.11 22.06 -6.78
CA LYS A 573 -6.37 23.49 -7.06
C LYS A 573 -7.79 23.90 -6.71
N ILE A 574 -8.79 23.16 -7.17
CA ILE A 574 -10.19 23.53 -7.01
C ILE A 574 -10.69 23.34 -5.57
N GLU A 575 -10.27 22.25 -4.94
CA GLU A 575 -10.62 21.93 -3.55
C GLU A 575 -9.74 22.66 -2.52
N LYS A 576 -8.74 23.42 -2.98
CA LYS A 576 -7.78 24.16 -2.16
C LYS A 576 -7.05 23.24 -1.15
N ILE A 577 -6.60 22.10 -1.61
CA ILE A 577 -5.86 21.12 -0.79
C ILE A 577 -4.36 21.37 -0.98
N ALA A 578 -3.70 21.90 0.03
CA ALA A 578 -2.30 22.31 -0.01
C ALA A 578 -1.32 21.13 0.17
N ALA A 579 -1.56 20.01 -0.53
CA ALA A 579 -0.60 18.92 -0.61
C ALA A 579 0.57 19.31 -1.53
N LYS A 580 1.80 18.96 -1.13
CA LYS A 580 3.01 19.21 -1.89
C LYS A 580 3.41 17.96 -2.69
N ALA A 581 4.20 18.14 -3.75
CA ALA A 581 4.81 17.01 -4.43
C ALA A 581 6.25 17.31 -4.86
N ILE A 582 7.10 16.31 -4.80
CA ILE A 582 8.46 16.31 -5.32
C ILE A 582 8.57 15.18 -6.32
N ILE A 583 8.77 15.54 -7.59
CA ILE A 583 8.99 14.56 -8.66
C ILE A 583 10.50 14.34 -8.78
N LEU A 584 10.97 13.15 -8.43
CA LEU A 584 12.34 12.72 -8.68
C LEU A 584 12.43 12.26 -10.14
N ASN A 585 12.72 13.23 -11.01
CA ASN A 585 12.65 13.09 -12.46
C ASN A 585 13.97 12.58 -13.04
N ASN A 586 14.01 11.31 -13.37
CA ASN A 586 15.14 10.68 -14.06
C ASN A 586 14.81 10.24 -15.49
N GLN A 587 13.62 10.55 -15.98
CA GLN A 587 13.08 10.18 -17.29
C GLN A 587 13.10 8.67 -17.58
N HIS A 588 13.10 7.84 -16.52
CA HIS A 588 13.15 6.39 -16.66
C HIS A 588 12.26 5.70 -15.64
N LEU A 589 11.85 4.48 -15.96
CA LEU A 589 11.31 3.54 -14.97
C LEU A 589 12.48 2.99 -14.13
N GLY A 590 13.01 3.81 -13.23
CA GLY A 590 14.30 3.62 -12.58
C GLY A 590 14.45 2.29 -11.83
N MET A 591 13.39 1.78 -11.18
CA MET A 591 13.45 0.46 -10.53
C MET A 591 13.62 -0.67 -11.56
N VAL A 592 12.98 -0.57 -12.73
CA VAL A 592 13.16 -1.54 -13.82
C VAL A 592 14.56 -1.42 -14.44
N VAL A 593 15.06 -0.19 -14.63
CA VAL A 593 16.44 0.07 -15.05
C VAL A 593 17.45 -0.60 -14.15
N GLN A 594 17.28 -0.51 -12.81
CA GLN A 594 18.16 -1.17 -11.85
C GLN A 594 18.20 -2.70 -12.05
N TRP A 595 17.05 -3.32 -12.36
CA TRP A 595 17.00 -4.76 -12.68
C TRP A 595 17.64 -5.08 -14.02
N GLU A 596 17.43 -4.23 -15.05
CA GLU A 596 18.06 -4.37 -16.38
C GLU A 596 19.58 -4.31 -16.29
N ASP A 597 20.12 -3.38 -15.51
CA ASP A 597 21.56 -3.23 -15.33
C ASP A 597 22.16 -4.45 -14.62
N ARG A 598 21.50 -4.98 -13.59
CA ARG A 598 22.04 -6.08 -12.77
C ARG A 598 21.83 -7.47 -13.39
N PHE A 599 20.74 -7.68 -14.13
CA PHE A 599 20.36 -9.05 -14.57
C PHE A 599 20.19 -9.19 -16.08
N TYR A 600 20.15 -8.10 -16.83
CA TYR A 600 19.93 -8.10 -18.27
C TYR A 600 21.03 -7.39 -19.05
N ALA A 601 22.23 -7.27 -18.46
CA ALA A 601 23.40 -6.61 -19.08
C ALA A 601 23.13 -5.19 -19.61
N GLY A 602 22.25 -4.44 -18.93
CA GLY A 602 21.88 -3.07 -19.31
C GLY A 602 20.98 -2.96 -20.54
N ASN A 603 20.38 -4.06 -21.01
CA ASN A 603 19.45 -4.02 -22.14
C ASN A 603 18.13 -3.33 -21.74
N ARG A 604 17.84 -2.17 -22.34
CA ARG A 604 16.68 -1.34 -22.04
C ARG A 604 15.40 -1.87 -22.71
N GLY A 605 14.48 -2.40 -21.90
CA GLY A 605 13.17 -2.95 -22.31
C GLY A 605 12.04 -1.92 -22.21
N HIS A 606 12.12 -0.80 -22.96
CA HIS A 606 11.12 0.27 -22.96
C HIS A 606 11.02 1.03 -21.61
N THR A 607 12.15 1.24 -20.95
CA THR A 607 12.23 1.88 -19.64
C THR A 607 12.51 3.38 -19.69
N TYR A 608 12.87 3.92 -20.86
CA TYR A 608 13.06 5.34 -21.09
C TYR A 608 11.71 6.03 -21.36
N LEU A 609 11.40 7.07 -20.60
CA LEU A 609 10.15 7.83 -20.66
C LEU A 609 10.30 9.18 -21.37
N GLY A 610 11.55 9.61 -21.62
CA GLY A 610 11.86 10.89 -22.27
C GLY A 610 11.68 10.86 -23.80
N ASN A 611 12.16 11.90 -24.47
CA ASN A 611 12.12 12.02 -25.92
C ASN A 611 13.32 11.30 -26.57
N PRO A 612 13.14 10.18 -27.30
CA PRO A 612 14.27 9.46 -27.89
C PRO A 612 14.93 10.21 -29.07
N ASP A 613 14.23 11.18 -29.67
CA ASP A 613 14.77 12.00 -30.78
C ASP A 613 15.61 13.19 -30.28
N ASP A 614 15.42 13.60 -29.01
CA ASP A 614 16.20 14.65 -28.36
C ASP A 614 16.34 14.35 -26.86
N MET A 615 17.35 13.59 -26.49
CA MET A 615 17.61 13.17 -25.13
C MET A 615 18.01 14.33 -24.18
N LYS A 616 18.28 15.53 -24.73
CA LYS A 616 18.52 16.73 -23.92
C LYS A 616 17.22 17.39 -23.44
N GLN A 617 16.11 17.10 -24.12
CA GLN A 617 14.81 17.59 -23.74
C GLN A 617 14.30 16.79 -22.55
N ILE A 618 13.96 17.48 -21.47
CA ILE A 618 13.20 16.87 -20.37
C ILE A 618 11.74 16.75 -20.81
N TYR A 619 11.25 15.53 -20.98
CA TYR A 619 9.92 15.24 -21.50
C TYR A 619 9.21 14.18 -20.62
N PRO A 620 7.90 14.37 -20.34
CA PRO A 620 7.12 15.59 -20.61
C PRO A 620 7.68 16.79 -19.83
N ASP A 621 7.36 18.00 -20.27
CA ASP A 621 7.69 19.19 -19.50
C ASP A 621 6.71 19.37 -18.34
N TYR A 622 7.08 18.84 -17.17
CA TYR A 622 6.26 18.92 -15.97
C TYR A 622 5.98 20.35 -15.54
N VAL A 623 6.94 21.27 -15.74
CA VAL A 623 6.76 22.67 -15.35
C VAL A 623 5.64 23.32 -16.15
N GLU A 624 5.66 23.17 -17.48
CA GLU A 624 4.62 23.74 -18.33
C GLU A 624 3.27 23.04 -18.13
N MET A 625 3.28 21.72 -17.93
CA MET A 625 2.07 20.96 -17.64
C MET A 625 1.40 21.39 -16.32
N ILE A 626 2.17 21.53 -15.24
CA ILE A 626 1.64 21.89 -13.91
C ILE A 626 1.19 23.36 -13.89
N LYS A 627 1.88 24.26 -14.56
CA LYS A 627 1.40 25.63 -14.78
C LYS A 627 0.04 25.66 -15.47
N GLY A 628 -0.21 24.72 -16.39
CA GLY A 628 -1.51 24.56 -17.05
C GLY A 628 -2.66 24.24 -16.09
N PHE A 629 -2.38 23.58 -14.95
CA PHE A 629 -3.33 23.39 -13.85
C PHE A 629 -3.46 24.62 -12.93
N GLY A 630 -2.66 25.65 -13.14
CA GLY A 630 -2.66 26.88 -12.34
C GLY A 630 -2.02 26.73 -10.97
N LEU A 631 -1.09 25.80 -10.81
CA LEU A 631 -0.35 25.56 -9.57
C LEU A 631 1.10 26.09 -9.67
N PRO A 632 1.69 26.55 -8.57
CA PRO A 632 3.10 26.89 -8.50
C PRO A 632 3.96 25.64 -8.71
N VAL A 633 5.01 25.81 -9.51
CA VAL A 633 5.96 24.75 -9.84
C VAL A 633 7.30 25.34 -10.22
N GLU A 634 8.37 24.67 -9.86
CA GLU A 634 9.71 24.99 -10.35
C GLU A 634 10.52 23.71 -10.63
N ARG A 635 11.45 23.81 -11.61
CA ARG A 635 12.42 22.76 -11.91
C ARG A 635 13.72 23.04 -11.16
N VAL A 636 14.22 22.01 -10.46
CA VAL A 636 15.50 22.09 -9.74
C VAL A 636 16.50 21.16 -10.41
N MET A 637 17.56 21.75 -10.97
CA MET A 637 18.59 21.03 -11.70
C MET A 637 19.93 21.00 -10.99
N PHE A 638 20.18 21.95 -10.07
CA PHE A 638 21.47 22.11 -9.43
C PHE A 638 21.38 22.02 -7.92
N LYS A 639 22.32 21.30 -7.31
CA LYS A 639 22.39 21.09 -5.86
C LYS A 639 22.33 22.39 -5.04
N ARG A 640 23.00 23.46 -5.53
CA ARG A 640 22.99 24.76 -4.87
C ARG A 640 21.60 25.37 -4.69
N ASP A 641 20.65 25.02 -5.56
CA ASP A 641 19.29 25.59 -5.56
C ASP A 641 18.29 24.75 -4.75
N LEU A 642 18.63 23.46 -4.45
CA LEU A 642 17.73 22.47 -3.88
C LEU A 642 17.10 22.94 -2.54
N LYS A 643 17.95 23.35 -1.59
CA LYS A 643 17.47 23.74 -0.26
C LYS A 643 16.51 24.92 -0.31
N ALA A 644 16.83 25.94 -1.11
CA ALA A 644 15.99 27.11 -1.26
C ALA A 644 14.66 26.79 -1.96
N ALA A 645 14.64 25.85 -2.91
CA ALA A 645 13.43 25.38 -3.59
C ALA A 645 12.52 24.60 -2.64
N LEU A 646 13.10 23.68 -1.87
CA LEU A 646 12.36 22.94 -0.83
C LEU A 646 11.73 23.89 0.20
N GLN A 647 12.47 24.91 0.65
CA GLN A 647 11.94 25.89 1.58
C GLN A 647 10.76 26.66 1.00
N ARG A 648 10.86 27.15 -0.26
CA ARG A 648 9.74 27.84 -0.95
C ARG A 648 8.50 26.95 -1.06
N MET A 649 8.69 25.67 -1.38
CA MET A 649 7.60 24.70 -1.43
C MET A 649 6.93 24.54 -0.04
N LEU A 650 7.72 24.40 1.03
CA LEU A 650 7.21 24.22 2.39
C LEU A 650 6.48 25.48 2.89
N ASP A 651 6.98 26.67 2.55
CA ASP A 651 6.39 27.95 2.95
C ASP A 651 5.10 28.31 2.19
N SER A 652 4.78 27.60 1.12
CA SER A 652 3.59 27.86 0.31
C SER A 652 2.29 27.41 1.00
N ASP A 653 1.28 28.25 0.98
CA ASP A 653 -0.07 27.92 1.47
C ASP A 653 -0.93 27.16 0.44
N GLU A 654 -0.43 27.00 -0.78
CA GLU A 654 -1.09 26.26 -1.86
C GLU A 654 -0.40 24.91 -2.11
N ALA A 655 -1.05 24.05 -2.90
CA ALA A 655 -0.38 22.91 -3.53
C ALA A 655 0.82 23.40 -4.36
N TYR A 656 1.94 22.73 -4.23
CA TYR A 656 3.20 23.13 -4.88
C TYR A 656 3.95 21.91 -5.37
N VAL A 657 4.55 21.98 -6.55
CA VAL A 657 5.30 20.85 -7.11
C VAL A 657 6.74 21.26 -7.41
N LEU A 658 7.68 20.40 -7.04
CA LEU A 658 9.08 20.49 -7.47
C LEU A 658 9.37 19.39 -8.49
N ASP A 659 9.88 19.76 -9.65
CA ASP A 659 10.43 18.85 -10.66
C ASP A 659 11.96 18.80 -10.47
N VAL A 660 12.46 17.80 -9.75
CA VAL A 660 13.87 17.68 -9.39
C VAL A 660 14.54 16.68 -10.32
N VAL A 661 15.49 17.15 -11.12
CA VAL A 661 16.23 16.31 -12.07
C VAL A 661 17.32 15.53 -11.34
N VAL A 662 17.24 14.21 -11.45
CA VAL A 662 18.14 13.27 -10.78
C VAL A 662 18.71 12.23 -11.76
N PRO A 663 19.88 11.61 -11.47
CA PRO A 663 20.47 10.60 -12.34
C PRO A 663 19.66 9.30 -12.34
N TYR A 664 19.44 8.70 -13.52
CA TYR A 664 18.77 7.41 -13.65
C TYR A 664 19.68 6.22 -13.34
N THR A 665 20.99 6.44 -13.30
CA THR A 665 22.01 5.41 -13.00
C THR A 665 22.19 5.16 -11.50
N GLU A 666 21.54 5.96 -10.66
CA GLU A 666 21.55 5.75 -9.21
C GLU A 666 20.69 4.55 -8.84
N HIS A 667 21.27 3.62 -8.07
CA HIS A 667 20.58 2.41 -7.64
C HIS A 667 20.20 2.47 -6.16
N VAL A 668 19.10 1.80 -5.80
CA VAL A 668 18.70 1.64 -4.39
C VAL A 668 19.54 0.54 -3.77
N LEU A 669 20.32 0.89 -2.76
CA LEU A 669 21.12 -0.04 -1.93
C LEU A 669 20.77 0.17 -0.45
N PRO A 670 20.82 -0.87 0.39
CA PRO A 670 21.09 -2.30 0.06
C PRO A 670 20.04 -2.92 -0.88
N PHE A 671 20.42 -4.05 -1.48
CA PHE A 671 19.55 -4.80 -2.38
C PHE A 671 19.73 -6.31 -2.22
N ILE A 672 18.67 -7.02 -1.88
CA ILE A 672 18.59 -8.48 -1.90
C ILE A 672 17.72 -8.90 -3.07
N PRO A 673 18.23 -9.53 -4.13
CA PRO A 673 17.41 -9.94 -5.26
C PRO A 673 16.28 -10.91 -4.85
N ALA A 674 15.13 -10.85 -5.54
CA ALA A 674 14.00 -11.71 -5.25
C ALA A 674 14.39 -13.21 -5.32
N GLY A 675 13.98 -13.98 -4.32
CA GLY A 675 14.30 -15.41 -4.21
C GLY A 675 15.74 -15.71 -3.74
N HIS A 676 16.54 -14.68 -3.48
CA HIS A 676 17.89 -14.80 -2.91
C HIS A 676 17.88 -14.64 -1.38
N THR A 677 19.06 -14.75 -0.78
CA THR A 677 19.25 -14.71 0.66
C THR A 677 20.05 -13.49 1.09
N VAL A 678 20.13 -13.23 2.39
CA VAL A 678 20.99 -12.18 2.96
C VAL A 678 22.47 -12.37 2.58
N ALA A 679 22.91 -13.62 2.31
CA ALA A 679 24.26 -13.92 1.82
C ALA A 679 24.55 -13.34 0.42
N ASP A 680 23.52 -13.03 -0.33
CA ASP A 680 23.59 -12.45 -1.69
C ASP A 680 23.35 -10.94 -1.70
N MET A 681 23.21 -10.33 -0.52
CA MET A 681 22.90 -8.90 -0.38
C MET A 681 24.04 -8.03 -0.95
N ILE A 682 23.66 -7.10 -1.81
CA ILE A 682 24.53 -6.04 -2.31
C ILE A 682 24.24 -4.80 -1.46
N TRP A 683 25.17 -4.41 -0.60
CA TRP A 683 24.97 -3.29 0.32
C TRP A 683 25.94 -2.13 0.12
N LYS A 684 26.90 -2.30 -0.76
CA LYS A 684 27.81 -1.28 -1.28
C LYS A 684 28.21 -1.62 -2.71
N GLU A 685 28.55 -0.63 -3.50
CA GLU A 685 29.11 -0.80 -4.84
C GLU A 685 30.60 -1.14 -4.83
#